data_c9a4b26c95f519422aedcc0bab03f114
#
_entry.id   c9a4b26c95f519422aedcc0bab03f114
#
_cell.length_a   1.000
_cell.length_b   1.000
_cell.length_c   1.000
_cell.angle_alpha   90.00
_cell.angle_beta   90.00
_cell.angle_gamma   90.00
#
_symmetry.space_group_name_H-M   'P 1'
#
loop_
_entity.id
_entity.type
_entity.pdbx_description
1 polymer ?
#
loop_
_entity_poly.entity_id
_entity_poly.type
_entity_poly.pdbx_seq_one_letter_code
_entity_poly.pdbx_strand_id
1 'polypeptide(L)'
;MRPVPKAIVILAGCLAAGCHSSGGDSQTAPAPTPTPGAGGLDARPANATCVAPAKSASAGATVTTQRAFPSLTFSQPLLMLQAPGDNSRWYVLQRGGAVRVFANDPSVATASTAITIAADTTGEGGLLGMAFHPQYATNHQVFLSFTETGPSPSTPLISRLARFTTADNGATFTLASRQNVLSLNQPYTNHKGGNIAFGPDAFLYIGFGDGGSGGDPQGHAQNTKDMLGDMLRLDVDHGTPYAIPGGATGNPFASNPLCPADNSSTQSCPEIYAWGLRNPWRWSFDSATGDLWVGDVGQNQFEEVDRLQRGGNYGWNCREGTHPYTDSTPAASCATTTGFVEPVIDYNHTQGNSITGGFVYRGTALPALVGHYVFADYGSGRIWRLDSNGSGGYTAVQLVDTSLAIASFGQGNDGELYVVDIGGGGLYKLVNGGGAPSGSPLPSQLSGTGCVSAADASKPAAGLIPYDVAAPFWSDGATKERWLAIPNGTSISVGADGDFTFPSGTVLMKHFRLNGSLIETRLFMRHPDGDWAGYTYEWNAQHTDATLVQGGKTVAIGAQNWIFPSGDDCLRCHTAAAGNALGPESAQLNHDFTYASTGRTANELLTLDKIVMFTTPLGDPASQPVLPDPFGTAALAQRARAYLHTNCSQCHRPNGPTSSTMDLRYSTALANTAACDALPQSGDLGIGAAARIIAPGSAASSVLLARINRRDANQMPPLATNVVDTAGAQLISDWIASVTSCQ
;
A
#
# COMPACT_ATOMS: atom_id res chain seq x y z
N MET A 1 -19.87 -41.11 -37.49
CA MET A 1 -21.23 -41.34 -37.99
C MET A 1 -22.15 -40.31 -37.31
N ARG A 2 -22.74 -39.46 -38.10
CA ARG A 2 -23.84 -38.56 -37.77
C ARG A 2 -25.12 -39.37 -37.63
N PRO A 3 -26.31 -38.84 -37.12
CA PRO A 3 -26.83 -37.52 -37.51
C PRO A 3 -27.56 -36.68 -36.43
N VAL A 4 -27.75 -35.42 -36.79
CA VAL A 4 -28.73 -34.44 -36.27
C VAL A 4 -30.12 -34.72 -36.87
N PRO A 5 -31.25 -34.36 -36.21
CA PRO A 5 -32.32 -33.68 -36.95
C PRO A 5 -32.92 -32.47 -36.23
N LYS A 6 -32.96 -31.33 -36.89
CA LYS A 6 -34.04 -30.61 -37.63
C LYS A 6 -35.25 -30.15 -36.81
N ALA A 7 -35.41 -28.83 -36.85
CA ALA A 7 -36.57 -28.04 -36.44
C ALA A 7 -37.84 -28.33 -37.27
N ILE A 8 -39.02 -28.08 -36.64
CA ILE A 8 -40.31 -27.91 -37.35
C ILE A 8 -40.99 -26.66 -36.81
N VAL A 9 -41.25 -25.75 -37.75
CA VAL A 9 -42.16 -24.61 -37.65
C VAL A 9 -43.55 -25.08 -38.09
N ILE A 10 -44.62 -24.69 -37.40
CA ILE A 10 -45.97 -24.73 -37.92
C ILE A 10 -46.65 -23.39 -37.71
N LEU A 11 -47.13 -22.85 -38.82
CA LEU A 11 -47.88 -21.61 -38.98
C LEU A 11 -49.36 -21.96 -39.26
N ALA A 12 -50.21 -20.98 -39.03
CA ALA A 12 -51.60 -20.81 -39.50
C ALA A 12 -52.72 -21.36 -38.59
N GLY A 13 -53.80 -20.68 -38.42
CA GLY A 13 -54.47 -19.72 -39.26
C GLY A 13 -55.71 -19.09 -38.60
N CYS A 14 -56.10 -17.99 -39.16
CA CYS A 14 -57.23 -17.14 -38.82
C CYS A 14 -58.60 -17.83 -39.02
N LEU A 15 -59.56 -17.41 -38.19
CA LEU A 15 -60.96 -17.23 -38.67
C LEU A 15 -61.69 -16.15 -37.88
N ALA A 16 -62.20 -15.18 -38.58
CA ALA A 16 -62.98 -14.05 -38.09
C ALA A 16 -64.43 -14.35 -37.99
N ALA A 17 -65.14 -13.78 -37.03
CA ALA A 17 -66.51 -13.35 -37.18
C ALA A 17 -67.03 -12.45 -36.06
N GLY A 18 -67.52 -11.31 -36.39
CA GLY A 18 -68.77 -10.76 -35.83
C GLY A 18 -68.61 -9.53 -34.92
N CYS A 19 -68.89 -8.36 -35.51
CA CYS A 19 -69.14 -7.07 -34.86
C CYS A 19 -70.26 -7.12 -33.78
N HIS A 20 -69.98 -6.32 -32.68
CA HIS A 20 -70.98 -5.32 -32.23
C HIS A 20 -70.28 -4.21 -31.42
N SER A 21 -70.63 -3.00 -31.83
CA SER A 21 -70.17 -1.72 -31.23
C SER A 21 -70.86 -1.44 -29.91
N SER A 22 -70.08 -1.06 -28.89
CA SER A 22 -70.58 -0.11 -27.89
C SER A 22 -69.33 0.68 -27.40
N GLY A 23 -69.38 2.01 -27.58
CA GLY A 23 -68.34 2.92 -27.16
C GLY A 23 -68.18 2.91 -25.66
N GLY A 24 -66.93 2.84 -25.24
CA GLY A 24 -66.50 3.04 -23.90
C GLY A 24 -65.08 3.72 -24.00
N ASP A 25 -64.98 4.98 -23.57
CA ASP A 25 -63.78 5.72 -23.46
C ASP A 25 -62.71 4.89 -22.71
N SER A 26 -61.73 4.41 -23.44
CA SER A 26 -60.49 3.89 -22.84
C SER A 26 -59.67 5.07 -22.30
N GLN A 27 -59.96 5.48 -21.08
CA GLN A 27 -58.99 6.20 -20.30
C GLN A 27 -57.79 5.25 -20.11
N THR A 28 -56.69 5.51 -20.81
CA THR A 28 -55.40 4.99 -20.46
C THR A 28 -55.15 5.34 -19.00
N ALA A 29 -55.08 4.31 -18.13
CA ALA A 29 -54.68 4.47 -16.75
C ALA A 29 -53.36 5.25 -16.76
N PRO A 30 -53.23 6.32 -15.98
CA PRO A 30 -51.97 7.01 -15.83
C PRO A 30 -50.97 5.94 -15.35
N ALA A 31 -49.74 5.97 -15.92
CA ALA A 31 -48.62 5.16 -15.42
C ALA A 31 -48.57 5.31 -13.91
N PRO A 32 -48.40 4.23 -13.14
CA PRO A 32 -48.38 4.33 -11.70
C PRO A 32 -47.38 5.42 -11.31
N THR A 33 -47.90 6.46 -10.69
CA THR A 33 -47.06 7.48 -10.01
C THR A 33 -46.16 6.69 -9.10
N PRO A 34 -44.83 6.83 -9.20
CA PRO A 34 -43.93 6.11 -8.30
C PRO A 34 -44.40 6.44 -6.87
N THR A 35 -44.76 5.42 -6.13
CA THR A 35 -45.05 5.52 -4.70
C THR A 35 -43.88 6.30 -4.08
N PRO A 36 -44.10 7.36 -3.25
CA PRO A 36 -43.04 8.08 -2.58
C PRO A 36 -42.14 7.05 -1.95
N GLY A 37 -40.87 7.02 -2.40
CA GLY A 37 -40.01 5.87 -2.21
C GLY A 37 -39.71 5.62 -0.75
N ALA A 38 -39.46 4.37 -0.41
CA ALA A 38 -38.86 3.90 0.83
C ALA A 38 -37.40 4.46 1.11
N GLY A 39 -36.94 5.50 0.41
CA GLY A 39 -35.69 6.19 0.61
C GLY A 39 -35.82 7.46 1.45
N GLY A 40 -34.74 7.86 2.10
CA GLY A 40 -34.68 9.07 2.95
C GLY A 40 -34.70 10.38 2.16
N LEU A 41 -34.32 10.36 0.88
CA LEU A 41 -34.30 11.52 -0.02
C LEU A 41 -35.22 11.24 -1.23
N ASP A 42 -35.82 12.31 -1.80
CA ASP A 42 -36.72 12.21 -2.97
C ASP A 42 -35.93 12.11 -4.27
N ALA A 43 -34.79 12.78 -4.34
CA ALA A 43 -33.93 12.82 -5.53
C ALA A 43 -32.49 13.14 -5.12
N ARG A 44 -31.56 12.87 -6.02
CA ARG A 44 -30.16 13.27 -5.87
C ARG A 44 -30.06 14.80 -5.87
N PRO A 45 -29.48 15.43 -4.83
CA PRO A 45 -29.22 16.86 -4.85
C PRO A 45 -28.25 17.24 -5.99
N ALA A 46 -28.53 18.34 -6.65
CA ALA A 46 -27.61 18.84 -7.68
C ALA A 46 -26.37 19.45 -7.02
N ASN A 47 -25.20 18.91 -7.33
CA ASN A 47 -23.93 19.42 -6.82
C ASN A 47 -23.29 20.35 -7.86
N ALA A 48 -23.43 21.66 -7.68
CA ALA A 48 -22.89 22.68 -8.58
C ALA A 48 -21.56 23.28 -8.10
N THR A 49 -21.24 23.16 -6.81
CA THR A 49 -20.18 23.96 -6.18
C THR A 49 -19.09 23.14 -5.49
N CYS A 50 -19.43 22.01 -4.87
CA CYS A 50 -18.48 21.17 -4.14
C CYS A 50 -17.90 20.08 -5.01
N VAL A 51 -16.96 20.45 -5.85
CA VAL A 51 -16.26 19.55 -6.80
C VAL A 51 -14.75 19.74 -6.61
N ALA A 52 -14.00 18.64 -6.47
CA ALA A 52 -12.56 18.72 -6.32
C ALA A 52 -11.92 19.40 -7.55
N PRO A 53 -11.20 20.52 -7.37
CA PRO A 53 -10.51 21.21 -8.47
C PRO A 53 -9.30 20.40 -8.94
N ALA A 54 -8.65 20.83 -10.03
CA ALA A 54 -7.31 20.34 -10.35
C ALA A 54 -6.34 20.70 -9.21
N LYS A 55 -5.43 19.77 -8.85
CA LYS A 55 -4.39 20.08 -7.86
C LYS A 55 -3.57 21.28 -8.30
N SER A 56 -3.32 22.23 -7.38
CA SER A 56 -2.24 23.18 -7.60
C SER A 56 -0.91 22.42 -7.52
N ALA A 57 0.03 22.69 -8.43
CA ALA A 57 1.39 22.23 -8.21
C ALA A 57 1.90 22.81 -6.89
N SER A 58 2.58 21.99 -6.11
CA SER A 58 3.41 22.49 -5.01
C SER A 58 4.31 23.56 -5.61
N ALA A 59 4.35 24.74 -5.01
CA ALA A 59 5.20 25.82 -5.50
C ALA A 59 6.66 25.30 -5.50
N GLY A 60 7.22 25.04 -6.70
CA GLY A 60 8.54 24.48 -6.89
C GLY A 60 8.62 23.00 -7.31
N ALA A 61 7.52 22.25 -7.40
CA ALA A 61 7.57 20.87 -7.93
C ALA A 61 7.94 20.88 -9.41
N THR A 62 9.18 20.51 -9.70
CA THR A 62 9.69 20.40 -11.08
C THR A 62 9.38 19.05 -11.71
N VAL A 63 8.84 18.10 -10.92
CA VAL A 63 8.59 16.70 -11.30
C VAL A 63 7.20 16.27 -10.82
N THR A 64 6.52 15.45 -11.62
CA THR A 64 5.28 14.77 -11.23
C THR A 64 5.27 13.33 -11.76
N THR A 65 4.28 12.52 -11.33
CA THR A 65 4.06 11.18 -11.86
C THR A 65 2.93 11.19 -12.90
N GLN A 66 3.12 10.47 -13.99
CA GLN A 66 2.10 10.29 -15.03
C GLN A 66 1.91 8.81 -15.33
N ARG A 67 0.65 8.33 -15.38
CA ARG A 67 0.34 6.94 -15.75
C ARG A 67 0.94 6.63 -17.12
N ALA A 68 1.93 5.73 -17.19
CA ALA A 68 2.68 5.43 -18.40
C ALA A 68 1.90 4.55 -19.38
N PHE A 69 1.15 3.56 -18.84
CA PHE A 69 0.38 2.57 -19.60
C PHE A 69 -1.05 2.51 -19.02
N PRO A 70 -1.93 3.47 -19.38
CA PRO A 70 -3.20 3.67 -18.69
C PRO A 70 -4.18 2.50 -18.83
N SER A 71 -4.08 1.74 -19.92
CA SER A 71 -4.94 0.56 -20.17
C SER A 71 -4.47 -0.71 -19.47
N LEU A 72 -3.28 -0.72 -18.84
CA LEU A 72 -2.74 -1.88 -18.13
C LEU A 72 -2.88 -1.71 -16.62
N THR A 73 -3.28 -2.79 -15.96
CA THR A 73 -3.28 -2.90 -14.49
C THR A 73 -2.73 -4.28 -14.12
N PHE A 74 -1.84 -4.32 -13.14
CA PHE A 74 -1.14 -5.53 -12.73
C PHE A 74 -1.53 -5.91 -11.30
N SER A 75 -1.58 -7.21 -11.00
CA SER A 75 -1.81 -7.69 -9.64
C SER A 75 -0.51 -7.66 -8.84
N GLN A 76 -0.43 -6.81 -7.84
CA GLN A 76 0.75 -6.65 -6.96
C GLN A 76 2.09 -6.58 -7.73
N PRO A 77 2.28 -5.60 -8.63
CA PRO A 77 3.55 -5.47 -9.34
C PRO A 77 4.66 -5.06 -8.37
N LEU A 78 5.82 -5.73 -8.47
CA LEU A 78 6.97 -5.49 -7.60
C LEU A 78 8.20 -4.92 -8.32
N LEU A 79 8.29 -5.07 -9.62
CA LEU A 79 9.44 -4.61 -10.40
C LEU A 79 9.03 -4.46 -11.86
N MET A 80 9.61 -3.47 -12.56
CA MET A 80 9.57 -3.40 -14.02
C MET A 80 10.97 -3.16 -14.57
N LEU A 81 11.29 -3.79 -15.69
CA LEU A 81 12.59 -3.69 -16.34
C LEU A 81 12.51 -3.99 -17.84
N GLN A 82 13.55 -3.58 -18.56
CA GLN A 82 13.79 -3.94 -19.96
C GLN A 82 14.96 -4.91 -20.05
N ALA A 83 14.96 -5.74 -21.09
CA ALA A 83 16.15 -6.53 -21.41
C ALA A 83 17.26 -5.61 -21.93
N PRO A 84 18.55 -5.94 -21.68
CA PRO A 84 19.66 -5.13 -22.18
C PRO A 84 19.59 -4.94 -23.70
N GLY A 85 19.52 -3.66 -24.14
CA GLY A 85 19.47 -3.28 -25.55
C GLY A 85 18.11 -3.49 -26.23
N ASP A 86 17.07 -3.99 -25.56
CA ASP A 86 15.72 -4.11 -26.11
C ASP A 86 14.79 -3.05 -25.52
N ASN A 87 14.55 -1.97 -26.25
CA ASN A 87 13.64 -0.89 -25.87
C ASN A 87 12.20 -1.16 -26.34
N SER A 88 11.92 -2.28 -27.02
CA SER A 88 10.63 -2.54 -27.64
C SER A 88 9.57 -3.03 -26.64
N ARG A 89 9.98 -3.51 -25.48
CA ARG A 89 9.08 -4.12 -24.50
C ARG A 89 9.52 -3.90 -23.06
N TRP A 90 8.56 -4.09 -22.15
CA TRP A 90 8.74 -4.10 -20.70
C TRP A 90 8.35 -5.45 -20.12
N TYR A 91 9.03 -5.81 -19.02
CA TYR A 91 8.68 -6.94 -18.15
C TYR A 91 8.26 -6.40 -16.80
N VAL A 92 7.16 -6.95 -16.25
CA VAL A 92 6.65 -6.60 -14.91
C VAL A 92 6.51 -7.88 -14.10
N LEU A 93 7.15 -7.89 -12.93
CA LEU A 93 6.99 -8.96 -11.96
C LEU A 93 5.75 -8.71 -11.12
N GLN A 94 4.92 -9.73 -11.00
CA GLN A 94 3.81 -9.77 -10.05
C GLN A 94 4.19 -10.67 -8.88
N ARG A 95 3.98 -10.20 -7.66
CA ARG A 95 4.34 -10.90 -6.43
C ARG A 95 3.87 -12.36 -6.41
N GLY A 96 2.67 -12.64 -6.97
CA GLY A 96 2.09 -13.98 -7.08
C GLY A 96 2.82 -14.95 -8.01
N GLY A 97 3.98 -14.58 -8.58
CA GLY A 97 4.82 -15.47 -9.36
C GLY A 97 4.78 -15.29 -10.88
N ALA A 98 3.94 -14.39 -11.41
CA ALA A 98 3.86 -14.14 -12.84
C ALA A 98 4.83 -13.04 -13.28
N VAL A 99 5.56 -13.27 -14.39
CA VAL A 99 6.25 -12.22 -15.14
C VAL A 99 5.39 -11.87 -16.35
N ARG A 100 4.97 -10.60 -16.43
CA ARG A 100 4.18 -10.07 -17.54
C ARG A 100 5.08 -9.35 -18.52
N VAL A 101 4.79 -9.47 -19.83
CA VAL A 101 5.53 -8.80 -20.90
C VAL A 101 4.57 -8.08 -21.83
N PHE A 102 4.91 -6.83 -22.22
CA PHE A 102 4.08 -6.00 -23.10
C PHE A 102 4.94 -5.00 -23.90
N ALA A 103 4.40 -4.50 -24.99
CA ALA A 103 5.08 -3.54 -25.86
C ALA A 103 5.34 -2.21 -25.16
N ASN A 104 6.47 -1.58 -25.38
CA ASN A 104 6.78 -0.22 -24.90
C ASN A 104 6.03 0.83 -25.74
N ASP A 105 4.72 0.81 -25.64
CA ASP A 105 3.78 1.71 -26.31
C ASP A 105 2.74 2.19 -25.28
N PRO A 106 2.61 3.50 -25.00
CA PRO A 106 1.63 4.01 -24.04
C PRO A 106 0.17 3.61 -24.34
N SER A 107 -0.15 3.27 -25.58
CA SER A 107 -1.49 2.81 -25.99
C SER A 107 -1.71 1.30 -25.83
N VAL A 108 -0.70 0.54 -25.39
CA VAL A 108 -0.82 -0.92 -25.25
C VAL A 108 -1.95 -1.28 -24.28
N ALA A 109 -2.82 -2.20 -24.71
CA ALA A 109 -4.00 -2.60 -23.92
C ALA A 109 -3.90 -4.02 -23.34
N THR A 110 -2.88 -4.79 -23.70
CA THR A 110 -2.72 -6.17 -23.27
C THR A 110 -1.28 -6.48 -22.89
N ALA A 111 -1.10 -7.34 -21.87
CA ALA A 111 0.18 -7.89 -21.47
C ALA A 111 0.08 -9.43 -21.50
N SER A 112 1.09 -10.09 -22.10
CA SER A 112 1.23 -11.53 -22.09
C SER A 112 1.94 -12.01 -20.83
N THR A 113 1.88 -13.32 -20.55
CA THR A 113 2.64 -13.93 -19.46
C THR A 113 3.90 -14.59 -20.04
N ALA A 114 5.07 -14.10 -19.61
CA ALA A 114 6.35 -14.69 -20.02
C ALA A 114 6.65 -16.00 -19.26
N ILE A 115 6.36 -16.03 -17.96
CA ILE A 115 6.47 -17.23 -17.11
C ILE A 115 5.56 -17.07 -15.88
N THR A 116 5.17 -18.21 -15.29
CA THR A 116 4.57 -18.24 -13.94
C THR A 116 5.36 -19.22 -13.09
N ILE A 117 5.83 -18.74 -11.93
CA ILE A 117 6.53 -19.54 -10.91
C ILE A 117 5.55 -19.80 -9.77
N ALA A 118 5.57 -21.00 -9.22
CA ALA A 118 4.86 -21.30 -7.96
C ALA A 118 5.64 -20.66 -6.80
N ALA A 119 5.37 -19.39 -6.52
CA ALA A 119 5.97 -18.65 -5.42
C ALA A 119 5.08 -18.68 -4.19
N ASP A 120 5.67 -18.83 -3.00
CA ASP A 120 4.97 -18.67 -1.73
C ASP A 120 4.94 -17.18 -1.37
N THR A 121 3.73 -16.64 -1.21
CA THR A 121 3.49 -15.22 -0.93
C THR A 121 3.24 -14.92 0.55
N THR A 122 3.55 -15.87 1.44
CA THR A 122 3.40 -15.66 2.89
C THR A 122 4.33 -14.54 3.36
N GLY A 123 3.81 -13.61 4.15
CA GLY A 123 4.57 -12.46 4.63
C GLY A 123 5.05 -11.56 3.49
N GLU A 124 6.36 -11.35 3.41
CA GLU A 124 7.01 -10.63 2.31
C GLU A 124 7.44 -11.57 1.17
N GLY A 125 7.08 -12.84 1.23
CA GLY A 125 7.39 -13.81 0.19
C GLY A 125 6.73 -13.50 -1.16
N GLY A 126 7.20 -14.16 -2.21
CA GLY A 126 6.69 -14.02 -3.58
C GLY A 126 7.79 -14.12 -4.62
N LEU A 127 7.48 -13.69 -5.84
CA LEU A 127 8.48 -13.43 -6.89
C LEU A 127 9.04 -12.02 -6.67
N LEU A 128 10.29 -11.93 -6.18
CA LEU A 128 10.85 -10.71 -5.58
C LEU A 128 11.83 -9.97 -6.48
N GLY A 129 12.54 -10.67 -7.36
CA GLY A 129 13.56 -10.07 -8.23
C GLY A 129 13.68 -10.75 -9.56
N MET A 130 14.16 -9.99 -10.56
CA MET A 130 14.48 -10.47 -11.90
C MET A 130 15.67 -9.69 -12.45
N ALA A 131 16.59 -10.38 -13.11
CA ALA A 131 17.69 -9.78 -13.85
C ALA A 131 17.94 -10.55 -15.16
N PHE A 132 18.15 -9.81 -16.23
CA PHE A 132 18.68 -10.38 -17.47
C PHE A 132 20.20 -10.47 -17.36
N HIS A 133 20.75 -11.55 -17.89
CA HIS A 133 22.21 -11.66 -18.00
C HIS A 133 22.76 -10.53 -18.87
N PRO A 134 23.95 -9.94 -18.59
CA PRO A 134 24.53 -8.88 -19.42
C PRO A 134 24.67 -9.25 -20.89
N GLN A 135 24.94 -10.53 -21.17
CA GLN A 135 25.02 -11.09 -22.55
C GLN A 135 23.71 -11.73 -23.00
N TYR A 136 22.56 -11.25 -22.50
CA TYR A 136 21.24 -11.84 -22.79
C TYR A 136 20.96 -12.00 -24.30
N ALA A 137 21.38 -11.05 -25.11
CA ALA A 137 21.20 -11.10 -26.55
C ALA A 137 21.83 -12.37 -27.22
N THR A 138 22.79 -13.03 -26.57
CA THR A 138 23.50 -14.21 -27.07
C THR A 138 23.22 -15.48 -26.28
N ASN A 139 23.08 -15.38 -24.93
CA ASN A 139 22.92 -16.57 -24.09
C ASN A 139 21.47 -16.80 -23.67
N HIS A 140 20.58 -15.80 -23.87
CA HIS A 140 19.14 -15.86 -23.57
C HIS A 140 18.83 -16.26 -22.12
N GLN A 141 19.70 -15.91 -21.16
CA GLN A 141 19.55 -16.26 -19.76
C GLN A 141 18.88 -15.15 -18.97
N VAL A 142 17.96 -15.54 -18.09
CA VAL A 142 17.29 -14.67 -17.12
C VAL A 142 17.33 -15.32 -15.75
N PHE A 143 17.48 -14.51 -14.71
CA PHE A 143 17.51 -14.93 -13.32
C PHE A 143 16.28 -14.41 -12.60
N LEU A 144 15.69 -15.28 -11.76
CA LEU A 144 14.55 -14.95 -10.92
C LEU A 144 14.87 -15.28 -9.46
N SER A 145 14.53 -14.37 -8.58
CA SER A 145 14.58 -14.56 -7.13
C SER A 145 13.16 -14.63 -6.59
N PHE A 146 12.85 -15.69 -5.82
CA PHE A 146 11.52 -15.94 -5.30
C PHE A 146 11.57 -16.80 -4.04
N THR A 147 10.45 -16.89 -3.33
CA THR A 147 10.32 -17.78 -2.17
C THR A 147 9.47 -18.99 -2.49
N GLU A 148 9.82 -20.11 -1.89
CA GLU A 148 9.06 -21.37 -1.85
C GLU A 148 8.69 -21.69 -0.41
N THR A 149 7.62 -22.47 -0.21
CA THR A 149 7.22 -22.98 1.10
C THR A 149 8.35 -23.77 1.75
N GLY A 150 8.67 -23.41 2.96
CA GLY A 150 9.70 -24.09 3.74
C GLY A 150 9.24 -25.42 4.34
N PRO A 151 10.18 -26.23 4.84
CA PRO A 151 9.89 -27.58 5.32
C PRO A 151 9.25 -27.63 6.70
N SER A 152 9.26 -26.53 7.46
CA SER A 152 8.79 -26.53 8.85
C SER A 152 8.37 -25.14 9.34
N PRO A 153 7.62 -25.02 10.44
CA PRO A 153 7.31 -23.71 11.03
C PRO A 153 8.54 -22.90 11.47
N SER A 154 9.67 -23.52 11.77
CA SER A 154 10.94 -22.86 12.08
C SER A 154 11.73 -22.46 10.81
N THR A 155 11.28 -22.90 9.66
CA THR A 155 11.80 -22.53 8.34
C THR A 155 10.59 -22.40 7.42
N PRO A 156 9.79 -21.34 7.60
CA PRO A 156 8.51 -21.20 6.89
C PRO A 156 8.68 -20.97 5.39
N LEU A 157 9.81 -20.37 4.99
CA LEU A 157 10.11 -20.07 3.58
C LEU A 157 11.53 -20.50 3.22
N ILE A 158 11.76 -20.74 1.94
CA ILE A 158 13.08 -20.88 1.33
C ILE A 158 13.20 -19.83 0.23
N SER A 159 14.19 -18.95 0.33
CA SER A 159 14.55 -18.05 -0.77
C SER A 159 15.33 -18.81 -1.83
N ARG A 160 14.97 -18.60 -3.09
CA ARG A 160 15.57 -19.21 -4.28
C ARG A 160 16.08 -18.16 -5.25
N LEU A 161 17.28 -18.37 -5.75
CA LEU A 161 17.76 -17.75 -6.97
C LEU A 161 17.85 -18.85 -8.04
N ALA A 162 17.19 -18.66 -9.17
CA ALA A 162 17.20 -19.64 -10.25
C ALA A 162 17.40 -18.99 -11.62
N ARG A 163 18.12 -19.68 -12.50
CA ARG A 163 18.34 -19.32 -13.89
C ARG A 163 17.30 -19.99 -14.78
N PHE A 164 16.83 -19.26 -15.79
CA PHE A 164 15.93 -19.74 -16.85
C PHE A 164 16.46 -19.29 -18.22
N THR A 165 15.93 -19.89 -19.29
CA THR A 165 16.25 -19.51 -20.66
C THR A 165 14.99 -19.26 -21.49
N THR A 166 15.16 -18.53 -22.58
CA THR A 166 14.11 -18.32 -23.60
C THR A 166 14.57 -18.86 -24.95
N ALA A 167 13.60 -19.29 -25.77
CA ALA A 167 13.84 -19.73 -27.17
C ALA A 167 13.15 -18.77 -28.17
N ASP A 168 12.34 -17.81 -27.71
CA ASP A 168 11.51 -16.92 -28.53
C ASP A 168 11.85 -15.43 -28.30
N ASN A 169 13.11 -15.17 -28.05
CA ASN A 169 13.62 -13.82 -27.79
C ASN A 169 12.88 -13.09 -26.66
N GLY A 170 12.52 -13.81 -25.60
CA GLY A 170 11.93 -13.25 -24.38
C GLY A 170 10.42 -13.09 -24.39
N ALA A 171 9.71 -13.55 -25.39
CA ALA A 171 8.24 -13.59 -25.33
C ALA A 171 7.77 -14.55 -24.24
N THR A 172 8.48 -15.69 -24.07
CA THR A 172 8.29 -16.63 -22.96
C THR A 172 9.61 -17.11 -22.38
N PHE A 173 9.62 -17.48 -21.10
CA PHE A 173 10.73 -18.17 -20.44
C PHE A 173 10.35 -19.62 -20.17
N THR A 174 11.26 -20.54 -20.46
CA THR A 174 11.00 -21.98 -20.39
C THR A 174 11.09 -22.46 -18.94
N LEU A 175 9.97 -22.80 -18.31
CA LEU A 175 9.95 -23.28 -16.92
C LEU A 175 10.80 -24.54 -16.72
N ALA A 176 10.80 -25.46 -17.70
CA ALA A 176 11.63 -26.70 -17.68
C ALA A 176 13.14 -26.46 -17.74
N SER A 177 13.58 -25.22 -18.10
CA SER A 177 14.99 -24.85 -18.10
C SER A 177 15.51 -24.40 -16.73
N ARG A 178 14.66 -24.38 -15.70
CA ARG A 178 15.02 -23.95 -14.36
C ARG A 178 16.28 -24.66 -13.85
N GLN A 179 17.25 -23.85 -13.43
CA GLN A 179 18.43 -24.30 -12.70
C GLN A 179 18.58 -23.49 -11.44
N ASN A 180 18.49 -24.14 -10.28
CA ASN A 180 18.70 -23.45 -9.01
C ASN A 180 20.16 -23.04 -8.86
N VAL A 181 20.40 -21.78 -8.57
CA VAL A 181 21.72 -21.18 -8.35
C VAL A 181 21.99 -21.11 -6.85
N LEU A 182 21.06 -20.50 -6.09
CA LEU A 182 21.20 -20.35 -4.63
C LEU A 182 19.90 -20.73 -3.94
N SER A 183 20.03 -21.29 -2.74
CA SER A 183 18.94 -21.58 -1.81
C SER A 183 19.30 -21.09 -0.43
N LEU A 184 18.36 -20.47 0.29
CA LEU A 184 18.60 -19.96 1.62
C LEU A 184 17.34 -20.15 2.49
N ASN A 185 17.50 -20.85 3.61
CA ASN A 185 16.43 -21.03 4.60
C ASN A 185 16.11 -19.71 5.30
N GLN A 186 14.81 -19.46 5.45
CA GLN A 186 14.31 -18.23 6.05
C GLN A 186 13.62 -18.56 7.38
N PRO A 187 14.09 -17.99 8.51
CA PRO A 187 13.52 -18.31 9.84
C PRO A 187 12.17 -17.64 10.09
N TYR A 188 11.85 -16.57 9.36
CA TYR A 188 10.58 -15.82 9.44
C TYR A 188 10.04 -15.53 8.06
N THR A 189 8.83 -14.94 7.99
CA THR A 189 8.14 -14.64 6.72
C THR A 189 8.37 -13.22 6.21
N ASN A 190 8.97 -12.33 7.00
CA ASN A 190 9.33 -10.95 6.65
C ASN A 190 10.83 -10.77 6.46
N HIS A 191 11.28 -9.59 6.00
CA HIS A 191 12.66 -9.19 5.68
C HIS A 191 13.29 -10.13 4.64
N LYS A 192 12.61 -10.29 3.51
CA LYS A 192 13.10 -11.22 2.47
C LYS A 192 14.09 -10.57 1.52
N GLY A 193 14.10 -9.25 1.35
CA GLY A 193 14.90 -8.59 0.31
C GLY A 193 14.58 -9.18 -1.07
N GLY A 194 15.56 -9.88 -1.64
CA GLY A 194 15.38 -10.69 -2.85
C GLY A 194 15.50 -9.92 -4.16
N ASN A 195 15.83 -8.64 -4.15
CA ASN A 195 16.20 -7.92 -5.36
C ASN A 195 17.51 -8.47 -5.93
N ILE A 196 17.63 -8.53 -7.26
CA ILE A 196 18.82 -9.00 -7.97
C ILE A 196 19.18 -8.09 -9.13
N ALA A 197 20.47 -7.89 -9.35
CA ALA A 197 20.99 -7.21 -10.53
C ALA A 197 22.43 -7.67 -10.83
N PHE A 198 22.83 -7.56 -12.09
CA PHE A 198 24.24 -7.67 -12.46
C PHE A 198 24.97 -6.35 -12.20
N GLY A 199 26.12 -6.42 -11.56
CA GLY A 199 27.00 -5.29 -11.39
C GLY A 199 27.75 -4.92 -12.67
N PRO A 200 28.43 -3.76 -12.69
CA PRO A 200 29.29 -3.35 -13.81
C PRO A 200 30.48 -4.30 -14.02
N ASP A 201 30.76 -5.14 -13.05
CA ASP A 201 31.76 -6.21 -13.07
C ASP A 201 31.24 -7.54 -13.62
N ALA A 202 30.00 -7.55 -14.13
CA ALA A 202 29.27 -8.69 -14.70
C ALA A 202 28.95 -9.83 -13.70
N PHE A 203 29.17 -9.65 -12.40
CA PHE A 203 28.72 -10.59 -11.37
C PHE A 203 27.27 -10.31 -10.95
N LEU A 204 26.57 -11.36 -10.50
CA LEU A 204 25.22 -11.23 -9.99
C LEU A 204 25.24 -10.90 -8.50
N TYR A 205 24.50 -9.84 -8.13
CA TYR A 205 24.28 -9.44 -6.74
C TYR A 205 22.86 -9.81 -6.31
N ILE A 206 22.72 -10.20 -5.04
CA ILE A 206 21.43 -10.44 -4.39
C ILE A 206 21.49 -9.96 -2.95
N GLY A 207 20.50 -9.16 -2.50
CA GLY A 207 20.37 -8.72 -1.14
C GLY A 207 19.35 -9.57 -0.38
N PHE A 208 19.70 -10.03 0.82
CA PHE A 208 18.78 -10.68 1.75
C PHE A 208 18.69 -9.87 3.04
N GLY A 209 17.48 -9.82 3.62
CA GLY A 209 17.32 -9.25 4.95
C GLY A 209 17.81 -10.18 6.06
N ASP A 210 17.77 -9.70 7.29
CA ASP A 210 18.22 -10.37 8.53
C ASP A 210 17.45 -11.66 8.90
N GLY A 211 16.57 -12.12 8.01
CA GLY A 211 15.73 -13.28 8.20
C GLY A 211 14.37 -12.97 8.77
N GLY A 212 14.18 -11.82 9.42
CA GLY A 212 12.87 -11.33 9.87
C GLY A 212 12.71 -11.24 11.38
N SER A 213 11.47 -10.99 11.81
CA SER A 213 11.07 -10.59 13.16
C SER A 213 11.48 -9.15 13.50
N GLY A 214 11.34 -8.72 14.76
CA GLY A 214 11.79 -7.41 15.22
C GLY A 214 13.15 -7.49 15.89
N GLY A 215 14.07 -6.59 15.53
CA GLY A 215 15.36 -6.44 16.20
C GLY A 215 16.37 -7.56 15.95
N ASP A 216 16.23 -8.31 14.86
CA ASP A 216 17.15 -9.42 14.51
C ASP A 216 17.44 -10.36 15.71
N PRO A 217 16.44 -11.10 16.20
CA PRO A 217 16.56 -11.83 17.46
C PRO A 217 17.58 -12.97 17.42
N GLN A 218 18.04 -13.36 16.23
CA GLN A 218 19.05 -14.40 16.03
C GLN A 218 20.43 -13.82 15.70
N GLY A 219 20.54 -12.50 15.51
CA GLY A 219 21.80 -11.79 15.27
C GLY A 219 22.44 -12.09 13.92
N HIS A 220 21.60 -12.36 12.90
CA HIS A 220 22.07 -12.71 11.56
C HIS A 220 22.86 -11.61 10.89
N ALA A 221 22.38 -10.37 10.94
CA ALA A 221 23.00 -9.24 10.23
C ALA A 221 24.45 -8.94 10.66
N GLN A 222 24.84 -9.30 11.90
CA GLN A 222 26.22 -9.18 12.38
C GLN A 222 26.97 -10.54 12.33
N ASN A 223 26.38 -11.58 11.75
CA ASN A 223 26.96 -12.92 11.68
C ASN A 223 27.41 -13.27 10.26
N THR A 224 28.62 -12.99 9.89
CA THR A 224 29.16 -13.32 8.55
C THR A 224 29.25 -14.83 8.24
N LYS A 225 28.81 -15.71 9.15
CA LYS A 225 28.81 -17.17 8.94
C LYS A 225 27.47 -17.69 8.36
N ASP A 226 26.55 -16.82 8.07
CA ASP A 226 25.35 -17.10 7.28
C ASP A 226 25.16 -16.01 6.23
N MET A 227 24.09 -16.10 5.44
CA MET A 227 23.86 -15.22 4.30
C MET A 227 22.65 -14.28 4.51
N LEU A 228 22.19 -14.15 5.75
CA LEU A 228 21.08 -13.27 6.12
C LEU A 228 21.59 -11.93 6.63
N GLY A 229 20.91 -10.83 6.23
CA GLY A 229 21.36 -9.47 6.53
C GLY A 229 22.52 -8.98 5.66
N ASP A 230 22.65 -9.56 4.46
CA ASP A 230 23.82 -9.41 3.61
C ASP A 230 23.48 -9.05 2.16
N MET A 231 24.43 -8.36 1.53
CA MET A 231 24.54 -8.29 0.08
C MET A 231 25.52 -9.36 -0.39
N LEU A 232 25.07 -10.29 -1.21
CA LEU A 232 25.87 -11.35 -1.79
C LEU A 232 26.30 -11.00 -3.21
N ARG A 233 27.45 -11.56 -3.68
CA ARG A 233 28.00 -11.36 -5.02
C ARG A 233 28.52 -12.69 -5.56
N LEU A 234 28.00 -13.13 -6.70
CA LEU A 234 28.15 -14.47 -7.27
C LEU A 234 28.64 -14.41 -8.72
N ASP A 235 29.54 -15.29 -9.11
CA ASP A 235 29.91 -15.55 -10.48
C ASP A 235 29.05 -16.71 -11.00
N VAL A 236 28.00 -16.37 -11.74
CA VAL A 236 27.01 -17.35 -12.25
C VAL A 236 27.39 -17.94 -13.61
N ASP A 237 28.50 -17.48 -14.18
CA ASP A 237 29.06 -18.01 -15.46
C ASP A 237 30.03 -19.15 -15.25
N HIS A 238 30.60 -19.22 -14.05
CA HIS A 238 31.60 -20.24 -13.71
C HIS A 238 31.18 -21.03 -12.47
N GLY A 239 31.73 -22.21 -12.33
CA GLY A 239 31.43 -23.10 -11.20
C GLY A 239 30.08 -23.83 -11.33
N THR A 240 29.73 -24.61 -10.31
CA THR A 240 28.46 -25.31 -10.17
C THR A 240 28.10 -25.40 -8.72
N PRO A 241 27.01 -24.70 -8.26
CA PRO A 241 26.03 -23.93 -9.05
C PRO A 241 26.52 -22.52 -9.45
N TYR A 242 27.57 -21.97 -8.85
CA TYR A 242 28.23 -20.69 -9.10
C TYR A 242 29.69 -20.76 -8.60
N ALA A 243 30.50 -19.78 -8.99
CA ALA A 243 31.80 -19.55 -8.39
C ALA A 243 31.78 -18.26 -7.53
N ILE A 244 32.82 -18.08 -6.72
CA ILE A 244 33.01 -16.90 -5.92
C ILE A 244 34.00 -15.96 -6.64
N PRO A 245 33.63 -14.67 -6.84
CA PRO A 245 34.59 -13.68 -7.34
C PRO A 245 35.81 -13.57 -6.46
N GLY A 246 36.99 -13.89 -7.01
CA GLY A 246 38.28 -13.92 -6.28
C GLY A 246 39.23 -12.82 -6.69
N GLY A 247 40.48 -12.87 -6.20
CA GLY A 247 41.55 -11.90 -6.48
C GLY A 247 41.43 -10.63 -5.68
N ALA A 248 42.16 -9.57 -6.09
CA ALA A 248 42.26 -8.32 -5.37
C ALA A 248 40.92 -7.56 -5.21
N THR A 249 40.02 -7.74 -6.16
CA THR A 249 38.66 -7.17 -6.14
C THR A 249 37.60 -8.22 -5.82
N GLY A 250 38.00 -9.42 -5.39
CA GLY A 250 37.12 -10.51 -5.01
C GLY A 250 36.31 -10.25 -3.76
N ASN A 251 35.40 -11.15 -3.41
CA ASN A 251 34.64 -11.05 -2.17
C ASN A 251 35.56 -11.07 -0.93
N PRO A 252 35.17 -10.46 0.20
CA PRO A 252 36.01 -10.36 1.39
C PRO A 252 36.50 -11.72 1.91
N PHE A 253 35.67 -12.77 1.81
CA PHE A 253 35.94 -14.09 2.35
C PHE A 253 36.12 -15.15 1.26
N ALA A 254 36.51 -14.77 0.04
CA ALA A 254 36.50 -15.59 -1.18
C ALA A 254 37.29 -16.92 -1.10
N SER A 255 38.18 -17.08 -0.12
CA SER A 255 38.95 -18.31 0.08
C SER A 255 38.23 -19.37 0.93
N ASN A 256 37.12 -19.02 1.55
CA ASN A 256 36.35 -19.93 2.40
C ASN A 256 35.48 -20.87 1.55
N PRO A 257 35.03 -22.02 2.10
CA PRO A 257 34.06 -22.88 1.44
C PRO A 257 32.70 -22.19 1.31
N LEU A 258 31.91 -22.55 0.28
CA LEU A 258 30.55 -22.05 0.08
C LEU A 258 29.68 -22.32 1.31
N CYS A 259 28.82 -21.35 1.64
CA CYS A 259 27.92 -21.48 2.75
C CYS A 259 26.75 -22.43 2.46
N PRO A 260 26.37 -23.26 3.43
CA PRO A 260 25.20 -24.11 3.31
C PRO A 260 23.90 -23.29 3.40
N ALA A 261 22.85 -23.78 2.74
CA ALA A 261 21.55 -23.15 2.68
C ALA A 261 20.84 -23.00 4.08
N ASP A 262 21.27 -23.77 5.05
CA ASP A 262 20.68 -23.82 6.40
C ASP A 262 21.39 -22.90 7.42
N ASN A 263 22.27 -22.03 6.96
CA ASN A 263 23.02 -21.08 7.77
C ASN A 263 23.88 -21.72 8.88
N SER A 264 24.40 -22.93 8.61
CA SER A 264 25.17 -23.71 9.61
C SER A 264 26.70 -23.61 9.42
N SER A 265 27.18 -22.59 8.70
CA SER A 265 28.62 -22.43 8.44
C SER A 265 29.41 -22.13 9.72
N THR A 266 30.63 -22.65 9.80
CA THR A 266 31.59 -22.34 10.88
C THR A 266 32.56 -21.23 10.50
N GLN A 267 32.63 -20.86 9.22
CA GLN A 267 33.47 -19.81 8.67
C GLN A 267 32.61 -18.74 8.00
N SER A 268 33.16 -17.53 7.82
CA SER A 268 32.49 -16.46 7.08
C SER A 268 32.17 -16.89 5.65
N CYS A 269 30.97 -16.57 5.18
CA CYS A 269 30.46 -16.96 3.87
C CYS A 269 31.20 -16.23 2.75
N PRO A 270 31.77 -16.94 1.79
CA PRO A 270 32.50 -16.34 0.69
C PRO A 270 31.61 -15.57 -0.28
N GLU A 271 30.31 -15.82 -0.28
CA GLU A 271 29.30 -15.12 -1.06
C GLU A 271 29.15 -13.66 -0.67
N ILE A 272 29.46 -13.29 0.58
CA ILE A 272 29.23 -11.96 1.15
C ILE A 272 30.07 -10.92 0.45
N TYR A 273 29.42 -9.84 -0.01
CA TYR A 273 30.03 -8.62 -0.50
C TYR A 273 30.08 -7.55 0.58
N ALA A 274 28.95 -7.36 1.32
CA ALA A 274 28.77 -6.45 2.44
C ALA A 274 27.72 -7.04 3.40
N TRP A 275 27.70 -6.61 4.67
CA TRP A 275 26.81 -7.16 5.69
C TRP A 275 26.31 -6.09 6.65
N GLY A 276 25.46 -6.49 7.61
CA GLY A 276 24.89 -5.59 8.59
C GLY A 276 23.66 -4.84 8.07
N LEU A 277 22.90 -5.43 7.16
CA LEU A 277 21.69 -4.90 6.58
C LEU A 277 20.45 -5.51 7.26
N ARG A 278 19.36 -4.74 7.37
CA ARG A 278 18.12 -5.24 7.94
C ARG A 278 17.19 -5.87 6.90
N ASN A 279 16.80 -5.11 5.89
CA ASN A 279 15.94 -5.55 4.79
C ASN A 279 16.23 -4.70 3.54
N PRO A 280 17.34 -4.97 2.83
CA PRO A 280 17.73 -4.23 1.63
C PRO A 280 16.71 -4.48 0.51
N TRP A 281 15.63 -3.64 0.50
CA TRP A 281 14.45 -3.91 -0.29
C TRP A 281 14.68 -3.71 -1.79
N ARG A 282 15.04 -2.47 -2.19
CA ARG A 282 15.41 -2.17 -3.57
C ARG A 282 16.74 -1.44 -3.62
N TRP A 283 17.48 -1.76 -4.63
CA TRP A 283 18.81 -1.22 -4.83
C TRP A 283 19.19 -1.26 -6.31
N SER A 284 20.13 -0.45 -6.71
CA SER A 284 20.57 -0.33 -8.09
C SER A 284 22.04 0.09 -8.18
N PHE A 285 22.66 -0.24 -9.30
CA PHE A 285 23.93 0.35 -9.69
C PHE A 285 23.71 1.63 -10.46
N ASP A 286 24.48 2.66 -10.14
CA ASP A 286 24.60 3.82 -11.01
C ASP A 286 25.38 3.42 -12.29
N SER A 287 24.74 3.52 -13.44
CA SER A 287 25.33 3.10 -14.71
C SER A 287 26.56 3.93 -15.13
N ALA A 288 26.78 5.12 -14.57
CA ALA A 288 27.90 5.98 -14.89
C ALA A 288 29.10 5.81 -13.94
N THR A 289 28.87 5.56 -12.64
CA THR A 289 29.94 5.46 -11.64
C THR A 289 30.18 4.03 -11.16
N GLY A 290 29.20 3.15 -11.29
CA GLY A 290 29.23 1.80 -10.72
C GLY A 290 28.92 1.73 -9.23
N ASP A 291 28.55 2.85 -8.59
CA ASP A 291 28.16 2.87 -7.19
C ASP A 291 26.90 2.05 -6.96
N LEU A 292 26.88 1.26 -5.88
CA LEU A 292 25.74 0.45 -5.46
C LEU A 292 24.95 1.20 -4.39
N TRP A 293 23.77 1.65 -4.74
CA TRP A 293 22.83 2.38 -3.89
C TRP A 293 21.72 1.46 -3.39
N VAL A 294 21.44 1.49 -2.09
CA VAL A 294 20.48 0.60 -1.43
C VAL A 294 19.53 1.42 -0.57
N GLY A 295 18.23 1.06 -0.59
CA GLY A 295 17.29 1.43 0.45
C GLY A 295 17.18 0.26 1.43
N ASP A 296 17.66 0.45 2.66
CA ASP A 296 17.56 -0.55 3.72
C ASP A 296 16.43 -0.16 4.69
N VAL A 297 15.42 -1.02 4.80
CA VAL A 297 14.20 -0.73 5.56
C VAL A 297 14.48 -0.86 7.05
N GLY A 298 14.27 0.23 7.77
CA GLY A 298 14.47 0.32 9.21
C GLY A 298 13.42 -0.40 10.05
N GLN A 299 13.56 -0.32 11.38
CA GLN A 299 12.69 -1.06 12.31
C GLN A 299 11.48 -0.22 12.74
N ASN A 300 11.69 0.81 13.53
CA ASN A 300 10.61 1.60 14.14
C ASN A 300 10.85 3.11 14.12
N GLN A 301 12.07 3.56 13.87
CA GLN A 301 12.44 4.97 14.06
C GLN A 301 13.03 5.61 12.82
N PHE A 302 13.91 4.91 12.08
CA PHE A 302 14.66 5.47 10.97
C PHE A 302 14.68 4.53 9.78
N GLU A 303 14.59 5.11 8.59
CA GLU A 303 14.84 4.51 7.29
C GLU A 303 16.16 5.03 6.74
N GLU A 304 16.89 4.27 5.90
CA GLU A 304 18.20 4.71 5.44
C GLU A 304 18.48 4.41 3.96
N VAL A 305 19.34 5.26 3.39
CA VAL A 305 19.96 5.05 2.07
C VAL A 305 21.43 4.78 2.27
N ASP A 306 21.88 3.65 1.76
CA ASP A 306 23.26 3.24 1.79
C ASP A 306 23.95 3.32 0.44
N ARG A 307 25.26 3.50 0.46
CA ARG A 307 26.13 3.25 -0.69
C ARG A 307 27.08 2.13 -0.34
N LEU A 308 26.77 0.91 -0.83
CA LEU A 308 27.49 -0.28 -0.41
C LEU A 308 28.92 -0.35 -0.96
N GLN A 309 29.83 -0.72 -0.08
CA GLN A 309 31.22 -0.98 -0.38
C GLN A 309 31.58 -2.42 -0.04
N ARG A 310 32.50 -2.98 -0.79
CA ARG A 310 33.01 -4.32 -0.53
C ARG A 310 33.64 -4.41 0.88
N GLY A 311 33.13 -5.34 1.68
CA GLY A 311 33.60 -5.56 3.06
C GLY A 311 33.07 -4.52 4.06
N GLY A 312 32.06 -3.72 3.68
CA GLY A 312 31.38 -2.79 4.59
C GLY A 312 30.43 -3.49 5.54
N ASN A 313 30.39 -3.04 6.79
CA ASN A 313 29.38 -3.40 7.79
C ASN A 313 28.48 -2.19 8.05
N TYR A 314 27.18 -2.32 7.76
CA TYR A 314 26.18 -1.24 7.80
C TYR A 314 25.44 -1.12 9.13
N GLY A 315 25.79 -1.97 10.09
CA GLY A 315 25.53 -1.74 11.52
C GLY A 315 24.26 -2.37 12.09
N TRP A 316 23.32 -2.86 11.31
CA TRP A 316 22.15 -3.54 11.86
C TRP A 316 22.57 -4.84 12.60
N ASN A 317 22.10 -5.21 13.82
CA ASN A 317 21.15 -4.48 14.69
C ASN A 317 21.87 -3.68 15.81
N CYS A 318 23.04 -3.18 15.58
CA CYS A 318 23.72 -2.27 16.50
C CYS A 318 23.28 -0.82 16.25
N ARG A 319 22.85 -0.53 15.05
CA ARG A 319 22.41 0.76 14.55
C ARG A 319 21.07 0.64 13.82
N GLU A 320 20.30 1.74 13.82
CA GLU A 320 19.16 2.01 12.93
C GLU A 320 19.39 3.42 12.38
N GLY A 321 19.74 3.53 11.10
CA GLY A 321 20.31 4.76 10.55
C GLY A 321 21.65 5.13 11.23
N THR A 322 21.87 6.41 11.43
CA THR A 322 23.05 6.93 12.18
C THR A 322 22.92 6.75 13.70
N HIS A 323 21.83 6.12 14.19
CA HIS A 323 21.47 6.09 15.60
C HIS A 323 21.77 4.72 16.24
N PRO A 324 22.15 4.65 17.53
CA PRO A 324 22.17 3.39 18.25
C PRO A 324 20.80 2.73 18.28
N TYR A 325 20.70 1.44 17.95
CA TYR A 325 19.45 0.71 18.09
C TYR A 325 19.16 0.36 19.54
N THR A 326 17.98 0.71 20.06
CA THR A 326 17.64 0.60 21.49
C THR A 326 16.31 -0.10 21.78
N ASP A 327 15.54 -0.48 20.74
CA ASP A 327 14.19 -1.04 20.92
C ASP A 327 14.18 -2.51 21.40
N SER A 328 15.30 -3.20 21.25
CA SER A 328 15.51 -4.54 21.80
C SER A 328 16.98 -4.71 22.22
N THR A 329 17.35 -5.88 22.74
CA THR A 329 18.77 -6.16 23.06
C THR A 329 19.55 -6.32 21.75
N PRO A 330 20.50 -5.43 21.44
CA PRO A 330 21.38 -5.59 20.28
C PRO A 330 22.19 -6.87 20.36
N ALA A 331 22.74 -7.33 19.24
CA ALA A 331 23.66 -8.46 19.22
C ALA A 331 24.83 -8.22 20.17
N ALA A 332 25.28 -9.27 20.86
CA ALA A 332 26.40 -9.18 21.80
C ALA A 332 27.68 -8.63 21.15
N SER A 333 27.85 -8.85 19.85
CA SER A 333 28.94 -8.30 19.03
C SER A 333 28.96 -6.77 18.99
N CYS A 334 27.82 -6.10 19.15
CA CYS A 334 27.71 -4.63 19.11
C CYS A 334 28.60 -3.94 20.15
N ALA A 335 28.82 -4.57 21.30
CA ALA A 335 29.66 -4.00 22.34
C ALA A 335 31.17 -3.87 21.95
N THR A 336 31.61 -4.62 20.93
CA THR A 336 33.01 -4.69 20.50
C THR A 336 33.21 -4.32 19.03
N THR A 337 32.14 -4.26 18.23
CA THR A 337 32.22 -3.90 16.80
C THR A 337 32.38 -2.40 16.64
N THR A 338 33.35 -2.02 15.83
CA THR A 338 33.62 -0.62 15.47
C THR A 338 33.80 -0.51 13.97
N GLY A 339 33.74 0.73 13.44
CA GLY A 339 33.98 0.97 12.03
C GLY A 339 32.78 0.63 11.14
N PHE A 340 31.57 0.82 11.64
CA PHE A 340 30.37 0.78 10.81
C PHE A 340 30.46 1.81 9.69
N VAL A 341 29.95 1.45 8.52
CA VAL A 341 29.76 2.38 7.42
C VAL A 341 28.44 3.11 7.69
N GLU A 342 28.53 4.41 7.87
CA GLU A 342 27.34 5.24 8.10
C GLU A 342 26.52 5.36 6.80
N PRO A 343 25.19 5.42 6.88
CA PRO A 343 24.34 5.64 5.72
C PRO A 343 24.62 6.99 5.04
N VAL A 344 24.28 7.10 3.79
CA VAL A 344 24.35 8.36 3.02
C VAL A 344 23.38 9.39 3.60
N ILE A 345 22.19 8.96 3.94
CA ILE A 345 21.17 9.67 4.73
C ILE A 345 20.35 8.69 5.54
N ASP A 346 19.77 9.17 6.61
CA ASP A 346 18.61 8.56 7.25
C ASP A 346 17.44 9.57 7.35
N TYR A 347 16.23 9.06 7.58
CA TYR A 347 15.06 9.87 7.88
C TYR A 347 14.12 9.14 8.85
N ASN A 348 13.47 9.90 9.72
CA ASN A 348 12.61 9.31 10.75
C ASN A 348 11.18 9.01 10.24
N HIS A 349 10.44 8.22 11.01
CA HIS A 349 9.10 7.78 10.66
C HIS A 349 8.02 8.88 10.64
N THR A 350 8.36 10.15 10.88
CA THR A 350 7.47 11.28 10.58
C THR A 350 7.50 11.69 9.10
N GLN A 351 8.54 11.28 8.37
CA GLN A 351 8.74 11.59 6.96
C GLN A 351 8.29 10.44 6.04
N GLY A 352 8.51 9.20 6.47
CA GLY A 352 8.17 7.95 5.79
C GLY A 352 8.49 6.80 6.72
N ASN A 353 8.02 5.60 6.46
CA ASN A 353 8.17 4.47 7.38
C ASN A 353 8.53 3.13 6.72
N SER A 354 8.88 3.16 5.46
CA SER A 354 9.36 1.98 4.72
C SER A 354 10.01 2.43 3.42
N ILE A 355 11.33 2.63 3.45
CA ILE A 355 12.05 3.05 2.26
C ILE A 355 11.93 2.03 1.13
N THR A 356 11.70 2.53 -0.08
CA THR A 356 11.67 1.68 -1.27
C THR A 356 13.07 1.49 -1.87
N GLY A 357 13.95 2.48 -1.77
CA GLY A 357 15.17 2.58 -2.58
C GLY A 357 14.89 3.24 -3.93
N GLY A 358 15.84 3.18 -4.87
CA GLY A 358 15.69 3.91 -6.12
C GLY A 358 16.85 3.75 -7.10
N PHE A 359 17.04 4.78 -7.95
CA PHE A 359 18.07 4.83 -9.00
C PHE A 359 18.73 6.20 -9.09
N VAL A 360 19.99 6.24 -9.52
CA VAL A 360 20.57 7.49 -10.02
C VAL A 360 19.96 7.79 -11.40
N TYR A 361 19.31 8.95 -11.52
CA TYR A 361 18.66 9.33 -12.78
C TYR A 361 19.69 9.62 -13.87
N ARG A 362 19.54 8.95 -15.02
CA ARG A 362 20.43 9.06 -16.18
C ARG A 362 19.68 9.34 -17.49
N GLY A 363 18.38 9.61 -17.39
CA GLY A 363 17.55 10.01 -18.53
C GLY A 363 17.80 11.46 -18.99
N THR A 364 17.08 11.86 -20.01
CA THR A 364 17.22 13.19 -20.62
C THR A 364 15.97 14.06 -20.46
N ALA A 365 14.83 13.47 -20.12
CA ALA A 365 13.57 14.19 -20.01
C ALA A 365 13.52 15.15 -18.80
N LEU A 366 14.30 14.86 -17.75
CA LEU A 366 14.37 15.63 -16.51
C LEU A 366 15.81 16.10 -16.23
N PRO A 367 16.33 17.11 -16.96
CA PRO A 367 17.74 17.52 -16.86
C PRO A 367 18.16 17.91 -15.43
N ALA A 368 17.24 18.44 -14.62
CA ALA A 368 17.51 18.81 -13.23
C ALA A 368 17.71 17.61 -12.28
N LEU A 369 17.43 16.38 -12.73
CA LEU A 369 17.65 15.16 -11.96
C LEU A 369 18.90 14.38 -12.38
N VAL A 370 19.54 14.74 -13.49
CA VAL A 370 20.69 13.98 -14.00
C VAL A 370 21.82 13.94 -12.96
N GLY A 371 22.19 12.72 -12.57
CA GLY A 371 23.20 12.47 -11.55
C GLY A 371 22.71 12.44 -10.10
N HIS A 372 21.43 12.76 -9.85
CA HIS A 372 20.85 12.64 -8.52
C HIS A 372 20.27 11.24 -8.29
N TYR A 373 20.47 10.69 -7.09
CA TYR A 373 19.77 9.49 -6.67
C TYR A 373 18.33 9.85 -6.34
N VAL A 374 17.39 9.20 -7.02
CA VAL A 374 15.93 9.36 -6.82
C VAL A 374 15.41 8.13 -6.12
N PHE A 375 14.75 8.31 -4.99
CA PHE A 375 14.23 7.22 -4.15
C PHE A 375 12.84 7.56 -3.61
N ALA A 376 12.16 6.57 -3.04
CA ALA A 376 10.81 6.72 -2.50
C ALA A 376 10.64 5.98 -1.19
N ASP A 377 9.51 6.28 -0.54
CA ASP A 377 9.00 5.54 0.61
C ASP A 377 7.65 4.91 0.27
N TYR A 378 7.53 3.63 0.58
CA TYR A 378 6.34 2.83 0.31
C TYR A 378 5.12 3.29 1.12
N GLY A 379 5.33 3.64 2.39
CA GLY A 379 4.26 3.96 3.32
C GLY A 379 3.71 5.37 3.15
N SER A 380 4.56 6.34 2.76
CA SER A 380 4.15 7.73 2.54
C SER A 380 3.83 8.06 1.09
N GLY A 381 4.34 7.28 0.12
CA GLY A 381 4.22 7.59 -1.30
C GLY A 381 5.08 8.76 -1.78
N ARG A 382 5.96 9.27 -0.93
CA ARG A 382 6.87 10.39 -1.25
C ARG A 382 8.02 9.92 -2.11
N ILE A 383 8.45 10.80 -3.01
CA ILE A 383 9.63 10.62 -3.86
C ILE A 383 10.58 11.79 -3.61
N TRP A 384 11.84 11.48 -3.35
CA TRP A 384 12.91 12.44 -3.11
C TRP A 384 14.05 12.27 -4.12
N ARG A 385 14.88 13.30 -4.21
CA ARG A 385 16.23 13.21 -4.76
C ARG A 385 17.26 13.53 -3.68
N LEU A 386 18.47 13.05 -3.84
CA LEU A 386 19.61 13.45 -3.03
C LEU A 386 20.38 14.58 -3.72
N ASP A 387 20.51 15.70 -3.02
CA ASP A 387 21.38 16.80 -3.39
C ASP A 387 22.67 16.76 -2.55
N SER A 388 23.84 16.84 -3.19
CA SER A 388 25.10 16.95 -2.45
C SER A 388 25.15 18.29 -1.69
N ASN A 389 25.51 18.24 -0.40
CA ASN A 389 25.66 19.43 0.43
C ASN A 389 27.02 20.14 0.26
N GLY A 390 27.87 19.66 -0.67
CA GLY A 390 29.18 20.22 -0.95
C GLY A 390 30.27 19.93 0.08
N SER A 391 29.91 19.24 1.19
CA SER A 391 30.83 18.85 2.28
C SER A 391 31.03 17.34 2.37
N GLY A 392 30.66 16.61 1.31
CA GLY A 392 30.76 15.16 1.24
C GLY A 392 29.50 14.41 1.74
N GLY A 393 28.49 15.13 2.24
CA GLY A 393 27.19 14.58 2.63
C GLY A 393 26.10 14.93 1.62
N TYR A 394 24.87 14.48 1.92
CA TYR A 394 23.70 14.66 1.09
C TYR A 394 22.52 15.21 1.91
N THR A 395 21.55 15.78 1.18
CA THR A 395 20.26 16.22 1.72
C THR A 395 19.16 15.70 0.83
N ALA A 396 18.12 15.11 1.43
CA ALA A 396 16.94 14.67 0.70
C ALA A 396 16.06 15.89 0.37
N VAL A 397 15.74 16.04 -0.92
CA VAL A 397 14.84 17.08 -1.42
C VAL A 397 13.60 16.40 -2.01
N GLN A 398 12.43 16.66 -1.43
CA GLN A 398 11.18 16.09 -1.90
C GLN A 398 10.86 16.61 -3.32
N LEU A 399 10.61 15.69 -4.23
CA LEU A 399 10.23 15.97 -5.62
C LEU A 399 8.70 16.01 -5.78
N VAL A 400 8.05 14.98 -5.25
CA VAL A 400 6.59 14.82 -5.38
C VAL A 400 6.07 13.99 -4.20
N ASP A 401 4.86 14.30 -3.79
CA ASP A 401 4.06 13.53 -2.85
C ASP A 401 2.92 12.87 -3.60
N THR A 402 2.75 11.56 -3.43
CA THR A 402 1.76 10.79 -4.16
C THR A 402 0.92 9.94 -3.20
N SER A 403 -0.23 9.46 -3.67
CA SER A 403 -1.03 8.45 -2.99
C SER A 403 -0.63 7.00 -3.34
N LEU A 404 0.50 6.80 -4.04
CA LEU A 404 0.92 5.50 -4.55
C LEU A 404 1.60 4.68 -3.45
N ALA A 405 1.33 3.39 -3.43
CA ALA A 405 2.11 2.43 -2.66
C ALA A 405 3.33 1.98 -3.50
N ILE A 406 4.43 2.73 -3.39
CA ILE A 406 5.57 2.60 -4.27
C ILE A 406 6.44 1.41 -3.87
N ALA A 407 6.28 0.26 -4.56
CA ALA A 407 7.05 -0.95 -4.27
C ALA A 407 8.46 -0.93 -4.89
N SER A 408 8.65 -0.23 -5.99
CA SER A 408 9.95 -0.10 -6.67
C SER A 408 9.94 1.02 -7.70
N PHE A 409 11.13 1.29 -8.22
CA PHE A 409 11.31 1.97 -9.50
C PHE A 409 11.70 0.96 -10.59
N GLY A 410 11.45 1.33 -11.85
CA GLY A 410 12.09 0.74 -13.03
C GLY A 410 12.87 1.81 -13.78
N GLN A 411 14.04 1.46 -14.30
CA GLN A 411 14.79 2.33 -15.20
C GLN A 411 14.77 1.76 -16.61
N GLY A 412 14.38 2.58 -17.58
CA GLY A 412 14.48 2.23 -18.99
C GLY A 412 15.94 2.21 -19.46
N ASN A 413 16.20 1.51 -20.57
CA ASN A 413 17.51 1.56 -21.21
C ASN A 413 17.90 2.99 -21.68
N ASP A 414 16.92 3.91 -21.72
CA ASP A 414 17.10 5.34 -21.96
C ASP A 414 17.42 6.14 -20.69
N GLY A 415 17.49 5.48 -19.55
CA GLY A 415 17.75 6.09 -18.26
C GLY A 415 16.56 6.79 -17.61
N GLU A 416 15.37 6.77 -18.23
CA GLU A 416 14.14 7.34 -17.68
C GLU A 416 13.59 6.48 -16.54
N LEU A 417 12.99 7.11 -15.51
CA LEU A 417 12.48 6.44 -14.35
C LEU A 417 10.96 6.25 -14.38
N TYR A 418 10.56 5.07 -13.96
CA TYR A 418 9.18 4.65 -13.79
C TYR A 418 8.95 4.22 -12.33
N VAL A 419 7.76 4.47 -11.83
CA VAL A 419 7.30 4.09 -10.49
C VAL A 419 6.35 2.91 -10.61
N VAL A 420 6.53 1.90 -9.77
CA VAL A 420 5.70 0.69 -9.71
C VAL A 420 4.81 0.78 -8.47
N ASP A 421 3.52 0.95 -8.68
CA ASP A 421 2.51 1.04 -7.63
C ASP A 421 1.88 -0.33 -7.37
N ILE A 422 2.25 -0.96 -6.25
CA ILE A 422 1.72 -2.28 -5.88
C ILE A 422 0.25 -2.23 -5.48
N GLY A 423 -0.20 -1.13 -4.87
CA GLY A 423 -1.56 -0.96 -4.36
C GLY A 423 -2.59 -0.81 -5.49
N GLY A 424 -2.36 0.12 -6.39
CA GLY A 424 -3.22 0.39 -7.54
C GLY A 424 -2.92 -0.45 -8.78
N GLY A 425 -1.83 -1.20 -8.79
CA GLY A 425 -1.41 -2.01 -9.93
C GLY A 425 -0.91 -1.20 -11.12
N GLY A 426 -0.54 0.06 -10.91
CA GLY A 426 -0.16 1.02 -11.92
C GLY A 426 1.33 1.13 -12.18
N LEU A 427 1.67 1.60 -13.39
CA LEU A 427 3.02 1.99 -13.75
C LEU A 427 2.99 3.47 -14.13
N TYR A 428 3.86 4.27 -13.53
CA TYR A 428 3.90 5.71 -13.73
C TYR A 428 5.30 6.13 -14.17
N LYS A 429 5.40 7.11 -15.07
CA LYS A 429 6.67 7.73 -15.45
C LYS A 429 6.86 9.01 -14.65
N LEU A 430 8.11 9.28 -14.22
CA LEU A 430 8.47 10.61 -13.75
C LEU A 430 8.55 11.54 -14.96
N VAL A 431 7.82 12.64 -14.89
CA VAL A 431 7.77 13.63 -15.98
C VAL A 431 8.00 15.03 -15.44
N ASN A 432 8.39 15.94 -16.32
CA ASN A 432 8.49 17.36 -15.96
C ASN A 432 7.11 17.88 -15.55
N GLY A 433 6.98 18.33 -14.30
CA GLY A 433 5.80 19.02 -13.80
C GLY A 433 5.59 20.42 -14.41
N GLY A 434 6.44 20.84 -15.33
CA GLY A 434 6.49 22.14 -15.98
C GLY A 434 5.38 22.43 -16.98
N GLY A 435 4.34 22.83 -16.48
CA GLY A 435 3.29 23.70 -16.89
C GLY A 435 2.59 24.06 -15.60
N ALA A 436 2.45 25.33 -15.28
CA ALA A 436 1.65 25.70 -14.13
C ALA A 436 0.36 24.87 -14.19
N PRO A 437 0.03 24.01 -13.21
CA PRO A 437 -1.28 23.40 -13.18
C PRO A 437 -2.26 24.55 -13.27
N SER A 438 -3.20 24.47 -14.16
CA SER A 438 -4.28 25.45 -14.31
C SER A 438 -5.25 25.41 -13.12
N GLY A 439 -4.91 24.71 -12.02
CA GLY A 439 -5.67 24.65 -10.79
C GLY A 439 -5.39 25.85 -9.91
N SER A 440 -6.44 26.56 -9.53
CA SER A 440 -6.35 27.54 -8.45
C SER A 440 -5.99 26.84 -7.15
N PRO A 441 -5.12 27.41 -6.30
CA PRO A 441 -4.91 26.88 -4.96
C PRO A 441 -6.26 26.80 -4.23
N LEU A 442 -6.41 25.77 -3.39
CA LEU A 442 -7.61 25.67 -2.55
C LEU A 442 -7.78 26.96 -1.74
N PRO A 443 -9.04 27.44 -1.60
CA PRO A 443 -9.30 28.63 -0.81
C PRO A 443 -8.75 28.50 0.60
N SER A 444 -8.13 29.57 1.11
CA SER A 444 -7.62 29.63 2.48
C SER A 444 -8.74 29.59 3.53
N GLN A 445 -9.95 29.94 3.12
CA GLN A 445 -11.15 29.87 3.95
C GLN A 445 -12.09 28.77 3.46
N LEU A 446 -12.68 28.03 4.38
CA LEU A 446 -13.61 26.92 4.07
C LEU A 446 -14.83 27.42 3.28
N SER A 447 -15.34 28.61 3.61
CA SER A 447 -16.47 29.25 2.90
C SER A 447 -16.19 29.43 1.40
N GLY A 448 -14.94 29.58 1.01
CA GLY A 448 -14.54 29.72 -0.40
C GLY A 448 -14.51 28.41 -1.19
N THR A 449 -14.62 27.24 -0.54
CA THR A 449 -14.48 25.93 -1.21
C THR A 449 -15.70 25.51 -2.00
N GLY A 450 -16.85 26.14 -1.79
CA GLY A 450 -18.12 25.73 -2.37
C GLY A 450 -18.73 24.46 -1.73
N CYS A 451 -18.09 23.90 -0.70
CA CYS A 451 -18.58 22.69 0.00
C CYS A 451 -19.46 23.01 1.20
N VAL A 452 -19.42 24.25 1.69
CA VAL A 452 -20.27 24.75 2.77
C VAL A 452 -21.21 25.84 2.28
N SER A 453 -22.25 26.13 3.05
CA SER A 453 -23.22 27.19 2.72
C SER A 453 -22.56 28.56 2.77
N ALA A 454 -22.81 29.39 1.74
CA ALA A 454 -22.31 30.75 1.69
C ALA A 454 -22.88 31.66 2.80
N ALA A 455 -24.03 31.29 3.36
CA ALA A 455 -24.67 32.02 4.44
C ALA A 455 -24.20 31.59 5.85
N ASP A 456 -23.73 30.35 5.97
CA ASP A 456 -23.31 29.77 7.27
C ASP A 456 -22.32 28.62 6.95
N ALA A 457 -21.02 28.89 7.07
CA ALA A 457 -19.99 27.91 6.80
C ALA A 457 -20.03 26.66 7.69
N SER A 458 -20.77 26.69 8.81
CA SER A 458 -20.99 25.50 9.64
C SER A 458 -22.02 24.51 9.08
N LYS A 459 -22.65 24.84 7.95
CA LYS A 459 -23.63 24.00 7.25
C LYS A 459 -23.09 23.54 5.91
N PRO A 460 -23.42 22.32 5.46
CA PRO A 460 -23.04 21.85 4.13
C PRO A 460 -23.70 22.69 3.02
N ALA A 461 -23.08 22.78 1.86
CA ALA A 461 -23.73 23.30 0.66
C ALA A 461 -24.89 22.34 0.24
N ALA A 462 -25.88 22.90 -0.46
CA ALA A 462 -27.12 22.19 -0.78
C ALA A 462 -26.93 20.89 -1.62
N GLY A 463 -25.82 20.78 -2.35
CA GLY A 463 -25.50 19.64 -3.18
C GLY A 463 -24.88 18.44 -2.44
N LEU A 464 -24.59 18.56 -1.15
CA LEU A 464 -23.98 17.50 -0.35
C LEU A 464 -25.01 16.55 0.24
N ILE A 465 -24.73 15.26 0.17
CA ILE A 465 -25.57 14.20 0.72
C ILE A 465 -25.04 13.81 2.09
N PRO A 466 -25.80 13.96 3.18
CA PRO A 466 -25.36 13.52 4.50
C PRO A 466 -25.39 12.00 4.59
N TYR A 467 -24.42 11.45 5.34
CA TYR A 467 -24.37 10.03 5.68
C TYR A 467 -23.76 9.82 7.05
N ASP A 468 -23.99 8.66 7.66
CA ASP A 468 -23.28 8.22 8.85
C ASP A 468 -22.68 6.82 8.61
N VAL A 469 -22.01 6.28 9.61
CA VAL A 469 -21.36 4.97 9.53
C VAL A 469 -21.76 4.14 10.74
N ALA A 470 -22.04 2.85 10.53
CA ALA A 470 -22.44 1.92 11.58
C ALA A 470 -21.38 1.74 12.66
N ALA A 471 -20.10 1.73 12.25
CA ALA A 471 -18.96 1.62 13.14
C ALA A 471 -18.01 2.82 12.93
N PRO A 472 -18.02 3.83 13.82
CA PRO A 472 -17.23 5.03 13.65
C PRO A 472 -15.75 4.79 13.98
N PHE A 473 -14.86 5.39 13.18
CA PHE A 473 -13.43 5.46 13.46
C PHE A 473 -13.18 6.35 14.67
N TRP A 474 -12.32 5.91 15.61
CA TRP A 474 -11.94 6.69 16.78
C TRP A 474 -11.15 7.95 16.38
N SER A 475 -11.44 9.08 17.00
CA SER A 475 -10.75 10.36 16.82
C SER A 475 -10.79 11.16 18.11
N ASP A 476 -10.06 10.71 19.12
CA ASP A 476 -9.87 11.41 20.41
C ASP A 476 -11.16 11.92 21.07
N GLY A 477 -12.25 11.13 20.95
CA GLY A 477 -13.56 11.45 21.52
C GLY A 477 -14.40 12.48 20.73
N ALA A 478 -13.92 12.96 19.57
CA ALA A 478 -14.71 13.85 18.74
C ALA A 478 -15.87 13.15 18.04
N THR A 479 -17.06 13.77 18.06
CA THR A 479 -18.19 13.38 17.21
C THR A 479 -18.00 13.91 15.80
N LYS A 480 -18.60 13.24 14.81
CA LYS A 480 -18.41 13.56 13.39
C LYS A 480 -19.75 13.66 12.67
N GLU A 481 -19.88 14.74 11.89
CA GLU A 481 -20.91 14.86 10.86
C GLU A 481 -20.26 14.66 9.49
N ARG A 482 -20.93 13.95 8.57
CA ARG A 482 -20.33 13.51 7.32
C ARG A 482 -21.21 13.81 6.11
N TRP A 483 -20.58 14.20 5.02
CA TRP A 483 -21.25 14.42 3.73
C TRP A 483 -20.40 13.94 2.59
N LEU A 484 -21.07 13.49 1.54
CA LEU A 484 -20.43 13.17 0.25
C LEU A 484 -20.99 14.06 -0.85
N ALA A 485 -20.12 14.46 -1.75
CA ALA A 485 -20.44 15.22 -2.95
C ALA A 485 -19.73 14.58 -4.15
N ILE A 486 -20.49 14.19 -5.18
CA ILE A 486 -19.92 13.73 -6.45
C ILE A 486 -20.42 14.65 -7.58
N PRO A 487 -19.66 14.82 -8.67
CA PRO A 487 -20.08 15.66 -9.81
C PRO A 487 -21.40 15.18 -10.40
N ASN A 488 -22.20 16.12 -10.89
CA ASN A 488 -23.46 15.77 -11.58
C ASN A 488 -23.21 14.85 -12.76
N GLY A 489 -24.09 13.86 -12.96
CA GLY A 489 -23.99 12.92 -14.08
C GLY A 489 -22.93 11.80 -13.87
N THR A 490 -22.24 11.74 -12.73
CA THR A 490 -21.33 10.64 -12.40
C THR A 490 -21.94 9.70 -11.36
N SER A 491 -21.37 8.51 -11.20
CA SER A 491 -21.85 7.47 -10.27
C SER A 491 -20.69 6.79 -9.54
N ILE A 492 -21.01 6.14 -8.43
CA ILE A 492 -20.10 5.35 -7.59
C ILE A 492 -20.14 3.91 -8.11
N SER A 493 -18.97 3.29 -8.32
CA SER A 493 -18.87 1.84 -8.55
C SER A 493 -18.64 1.12 -7.22
N VAL A 494 -19.23 -0.06 -7.07
CA VAL A 494 -19.06 -0.89 -5.86
C VAL A 494 -18.31 -2.16 -6.23
N GLY A 495 -17.22 -2.43 -5.52
CA GLY A 495 -16.40 -3.63 -5.68
C GLY A 495 -17.08 -4.88 -5.12
N ALA A 496 -16.56 -6.05 -5.45
CA ALA A 496 -17.06 -7.33 -4.93
C ALA A 496 -16.87 -7.47 -3.40
N ASP A 497 -15.96 -6.69 -2.82
CA ASP A 497 -15.70 -6.59 -1.38
C ASP A 497 -16.61 -5.58 -0.67
N GLY A 498 -17.42 -4.82 -1.42
CA GLY A 498 -18.30 -3.78 -0.91
C GLY A 498 -17.69 -2.39 -0.83
N ASP A 499 -16.40 -2.24 -1.15
CA ASP A 499 -15.70 -0.97 -1.16
C ASP A 499 -16.18 -0.08 -2.32
N PHE A 500 -16.26 1.24 -2.08
CA PHE A 500 -16.74 2.22 -3.05
C PHE A 500 -15.59 2.84 -3.85
N THR A 501 -15.73 2.84 -5.17
CA THR A 501 -14.87 3.61 -6.07
C THR A 501 -15.62 4.86 -6.54
N PHE A 502 -15.15 6.02 -6.07
CA PHE A 502 -15.74 7.31 -6.37
C PHE A 502 -15.24 7.89 -7.71
N PRO A 503 -16.04 8.67 -8.45
CA PRO A 503 -15.58 9.36 -9.66
C PRO A 503 -14.61 10.51 -9.33
N SER A 504 -13.76 10.92 -10.29
CA SER A 504 -12.95 12.14 -10.17
C SER A 504 -13.87 13.36 -9.97
N GLY A 505 -13.42 14.32 -9.16
CA GLY A 505 -14.20 15.47 -8.72
C GLY A 505 -14.97 15.23 -7.41
N THR A 506 -14.93 14.03 -6.82
CA THR A 506 -15.57 13.71 -5.54
C THR A 506 -14.95 14.47 -4.37
N VAL A 507 -15.79 14.88 -3.43
CA VAL A 507 -15.39 15.44 -2.13
C VAL A 507 -16.13 14.69 -1.01
N LEU A 508 -15.37 14.18 -0.04
CA LEU A 508 -15.88 13.68 1.22
C LEU A 508 -15.58 14.73 2.30
N MET A 509 -16.61 15.27 2.92
CA MET A 509 -16.49 16.30 3.95
C MET A 509 -16.84 15.72 5.33
N LYS A 510 -16.02 16.04 6.33
CA LYS A 510 -16.24 15.65 7.73
C LYS A 510 -16.07 16.88 8.63
N HIS A 511 -17.05 17.16 9.47
CA HIS A 511 -16.92 18.07 10.60
C HIS A 511 -16.58 17.28 11.86
N PHE A 512 -15.67 17.82 12.67
CA PHE A 512 -15.28 17.25 13.96
C PHE A 512 -15.70 18.20 15.08
N ARG A 513 -16.46 17.64 16.04
CA ARG A 513 -16.88 18.38 17.24
C ARG A 513 -16.26 17.74 18.47
N LEU A 514 -15.52 18.51 19.22
CA LEU A 514 -14.98 18.10 20.52
C LEU A 514 -15.75 18.83 21.64
N ASN A 515 -16.34 18.07 22.57
CA ASN A 515 -17.19 18.57 23.59
C ASN A 515 -18.33 19.52 23.09
N GLY A 516 -18.89 19.18 21.91
CA GLY A 516 -19.93 19.94 21.22
C GLY A 516 -19.43 21.11 20.37
N SER A 517 -18.20 21.58 20.54
CA SER A 517 -17.61 22.67 19.77
C SER A 517 -17.08 22.17 18.44
N LEU A 518 -17.41 22.86 17.35
CA LEU A 518 -16.88 22.55 16.01
C LEU A 518 -15.43 23.07 15.94
N ILE A 519 -14.48 22.15 15.77
CA ILE A 519 -13.05 22.45 15.84
C ILE A 519 -12.34 22.30 14.50
N GLU A 520 -12.77 21.34 13.68
CA GLU A 520 -12.09 20.99 12.45
C GLU A 520 -13.08 20.58 11.36
N THR A 521 -12.76 20.90 10.10
CA THR A 521 -13.39 20.33 8.92
C THR A 521 -12.31 19.73 8.02
N ARG A 522 -12.51 18.48 7.62
CA ARG A 522 -11.64 17.82 6.60
C ARG A 522 -12.41 17.67 5.30
N LEU A 523 -11.73 18.03 4.20
CA LEU A 523 -12.16 17.72 2.85
C LEU A 523 -11.19 16.69 2.29
N PHE A 524 -11.70 15.53 1.91
CA PHE A 524 -10.93 14.50 1.23
C PHE A 524 -11.42 14.44 -0.21
N MET A 525 -10.54 14.81 -1.17
CA MET A 525 -10.90 15.12 -2.54
C MET A 525 -10.24 14.15 -3.53
N ARG A 526 -11.04 13.63 -4.46
CA ARG A 526 -10.51 12.94 -5.65
C ARG A 526 -10.40 13.93 -6.81
N HIS A 527 -9.18 14.33 -7.11
CA HIS A 527 -8.87 15.33 -8.14
C HIS A 527 -9.09 14.80 -9.57
N PRO A 528 -9.12 15.70 -10.60
CA PRO A 528 -9.29 15.28 -12.00
C PRO A 528 -8.21 14.35 -12.55
N ASP A 529 -6.99 14.37 -11.96
CA ASP A 529 -5.89 13.43 -12.25
C ASP A 529 -6.14 12.02 -11.75
N GLY A 530 -7.21 11.82 -10.94
CA GLY A 530 -7.60 10.56 -10.33
C GLY A 530 -7.03 10.34 -8.93
N ASP A 531 -6.11 11.17 -8.50
CA ASP A 531 -5.49 11.09 -7.19
C ASP A 531 -6.36 11.67 -6.07
N TRP A 532 -6.17 11.16 -4.86
CA TRP A 532 -6.80 11.66 -3.65
C TRP A 532 -5.85 12.58 -2.87
N ALA A 533 -6.43 13.61 -2.22
CA ALA A 533 -5.69 14.43 -1.25
C ALA A 533 -6.62 14.90 -0.12
N GLY A 534 -6.04 15.05 1.07
CA GLY A 534 -6.72 15.55 2.26
C GLY A 534 -6.39 17.01 2.55
N TYR A 535 -7.41 17.76 3.00
CA TYR A 535 -7.29 19.17 3.36
C TYR A 535 -7.99 19.45 4.68
N THR A 536 -7.24 19.99 5.61
CA THR A 536 -7.68 20.24 6.98
C THR A 536 -7.93 21.73 7.18
N TYR A 537 -9.11 22.09 7.70
CA TYR A 537 -9.51 23.45 8.04
C TYR A 537 -9.77 23.55 9.53
N GLU A 538 -9.12 24.52 10.20
CA GLU A 538 -9.31 24.83 11.61
C GLU A 538 -10.34 25.93 11.78
N TRP A 539 -11.34 25.71 12.63
CA TRP A 539 -12.38 26.68 12.92
C TRP A 539 -11.89 27.80 13.83
N ASN A 540 -12.32 29.02 13.51
CA ASN A 540 -12.12 30.17 14.43
C ASN A 540 -12.98 30.01 15.67
N ALA A 541 -12.64 30.76 16.74
CA ALA A 541 -13.32 30.68 18.03
C ALA A 541 -14.82 31.07 18.00
N GLN A 542 -15.25 31.82 16.98
CA GLN A 542 -16.63 32.25 16.78
C GLN A 542 -17.42 31.24 15.92
N HIS A 543 -16.77 30.21 15.39
CA HIS A 543 -17.36 29.23 14.49
C HIS A 543 -18.03 29.82 13.23
N THR A 544 -17.50 30.95 12.73
CA THR A 544 -18.04 31.64 11.56
C THR A 544 -17.39 31.16 10.27
N ASP A 545 -16.13 30.73 10.29
CA ASP A 545 -15.41 30.13 9.17
C ASP A 545 -14.20 29.33 9.70
N ALA A 546 -13.57 28.57 8.78
CA ALA A 546 -12.37 27.78 9.09
C ALA A 546 -11.25 28.09 8.11
N THR A 547 -10.01 28.08 8.61
CA THR A 547 -8.81 28.41 7.84
C THR A 547 -8.03 27.13 7.51
N LEU A 548 -7.56 27.03 6.26
CA LEU A 548 -6.74 25.93 5.75
C LEU A 548 -5.42 25.82 6.56
N VAL A 549 -5.19 24.65 7.14
CA VAL A 549 -3.96 24.32 7.88
C VAL A 549 -2.90 23.83 6.89
N GLN A 550 -1.77 24.50 6.85
CA GLN A 550 -0.61 24.11 6.04
C GLN A 550 0.32 23.21 6.85
N GLY A 551 0.67 22.02 6.32
CA GLY A 551 1.69 21.15 6.89
C GLY A 551 1.32 20.44 8.20
N GLY A 552 0.06 20.51 8.64
CA GLY A 552 -0.38 19.90 9.91
C GLY A 552 0.10 20.67 11.15
N LYS A 553 -0.57 20.46 12.29
CA LYS A 553 -0.18 21.02 13.60
C LYS A 553 -0.87 20.31 14.76
N THR A 554 -0.31 20.46 15.95
CA THR A 554 -0.95 20.04 17.21
C THR A 554 -1.29 21.24 18.06
N VAL A 555 -2.51 21.29 18.59
CA VAL A 555 -3.02 22.40 19.41
C VAL A 555 -3.68 21.85 20.68
N ALA A 556 -3.41 22.47 21.82
CA ALA A 556 -4.12 22.13 23.06
C ALA A 556 -5.56 22.64 22.99
N ILE A 557 -6.54 21.75 23.14
CA ILE A 557 -7.96 22.07 23.20
C ILE A 557 -8.53 21.54 24.52
N GLY A 558 -8.78 22.41 25.47
CA GLY A 558 -9.14 21.99 26.82
C GLY A 558 -7.99 21.22 27.50
N ALA A 559 -8.27 20.00 27.95
CA ALA A 559 -7.30 19.14 28.64
C ALA A 559 -6.53 18.20 27.75
N GLN A 560 -6.76 18.22 26.42
CA GLN A 560 -6.10 17.30 25.48
C GLN A 560 -5.45 18.03 24.31
N ASN A 561 -4.45 17.40 23.72
CA ASN A 561 -3.88 17.84 22.45
C ASN A 561 -4.74 17.31 21.29
N TRP A 562 -5.02 18.19 20.33
CA TRP A 562 -5.70 17.84 19.09
C TRP A 562 -4.73 17.95 17.91
N ILE A 563 -4.69 16.92 17.07
CA ILE A 563 -3.86 16.89 15.88
C ILE A 563 -4.71 17.30 14.67
N PHE A 564 -4.35 18.43 14.07
CA PHE A 564 -4.79 18.80 12.73
C PHE A 564 -3.82 18.14 11.74
N PRO A 565 -4.22 17.07 11.03
CA PRO A 565 -3.29 16.34 10.17
C PRO A 565 -2.90 17.17 8.95
N SER A 566 -1.69 16.93 8.46
CA SER A 566 -1.27 17.36 7.12
C SER A 566 -2.03 16.59 6.03
N GLY A 567 -1.91 17.03 4.79
CA GLY A 567 -2.41 16.29 3.64
C GLY A 567 -1.81 14.87 3.55
N ASP A 568 -0.52 14.76 3.86
CA ASP A 568 0.22 13.51 3.87
C ASP A 568 -0.26 12.56 4.97
N ASP A 569 -0.50 13.07 6.18
CA ASP A 569 -1.07 12.26 7.28
C ASP A 569 -2.42 11.66 6.91
N CYS A 570 -3.22 12.35 6.09
CA CYS A 570 -4.48 11.82 5.60
C CYS A 570 -4.26 10.54 4.78
N LEU A 571 -3.28 10.53 3.88
CA LEU A 571 -3.00 9.40 2.99
C LEU A 571 -2.43 8.17 3.72
N ARG A 572 -1.81 8.36 4.90
CA ARG A 572 -1.34 7.23 5.73
C ARG A 572 -2.48 6.34 6.24
N CYS A 573 -3.68 6.89 6.43
CA CYS A 573 -4.89 6.11 6.77
C CYS A 573 -5.78 5.87 5.55
N HIS A 574 -5.91 6.86 4.66
CA HIS A 574 -6.68 6.75 3.42
C HIS A 574 -5.85 6.04 2.34
N THR A 575 -5.59 4.74 2.55
CA THR A 575 -4.67 3.95 1.73
C THR A 575 -5.31 3.50 0.42
N ALA A 576 -4.49 3.31 -0.62
CA ALA A 576 -4.95 2.76 -1.89
C ALA A 576 -5.53 1.35 -1.73
N ALA A 577 -4.97 0.54 -0.81
CA ALA A 577 -5.47 -0.80 -0.50
C ALA A 577 -6.90 -0.80 0.06
N ALA A 578 -7.32 0.31 0.71
CA ALA A 578 -8.68 0.52 1.22
C ALA A 578 -9.53 1.41 0.29
N GLY A 579 -9.16 1.55 -0.99
CA GLY A 579 -9.88 2.37 -1.96
C GLY A 579 -9.81 3.87 -1.68
N ASN A 580 -8.91 4.33 -0.83
CA ASN A 580 -8.70 5.70 -0.33
C ASN A 580 -9.87 6.30 0.46
N ALA A 581 -11.11 5.97 0.15
CA ALA A 581 -12.28 6.50 0.84
C ALA A 581 -12.58 5.72 2.13
N LEU A 582 -12.35 6.31 3.31
CA LEU A 582 -12.65 5.66 4.58
C LEU A 582 -14.04 6.06 5.11
N GLY A 583 -14.84 5.06 5.43
CA GLY A 583 -16.17 5.16 5.98
C GLY A 583 -17.27 4.77 5.00
N PRO A 584 -17.44 5.41 3.82
CA PRO A 584 -18.49 5.01 2.91
C PRO A 584 -18.12 3.72 2.15
N GLU A 585 -18.72 2.63 2.58
CA GLU A 585 -18.70 1.30 1.96
C GLU A 585 -20.07 0.61 2.20
N SER A 586 -20.37 -0.46 1.49
CA SER A 586 -21.67 -1.13 1.60
C SER A 586 -22.01 -1.56 3.03
N ALA A 587 -21.07 -2.16 3.76
CA ALA A 587 -21.32 -2.67 5.10
C ALA A 587 -21.53 -1.56 6.15
N GLN A 588 -20.84 -0.44 6.00
CA GLN A 588 -20.92 0.72 6.89
C GLN A 588 -22.19 1.54 6.70
N LEU A 589 -22.72 1.61 5.46
CA LEU A 589 -23.92 2.40 5.13
C LEU A 589 -25.20 1.56 5.12
N ASN A 590 -25.13 0.27 5.45
CA ASN A 590 -26.30 -0.59 5.49
C ASN A 590 -27.01 -0.51 6.84
N HIS A 591 -27.46 0.70 7.22
CA HIS A 591 -28.25 0.95 8.41
C HIS A 591 -29.19 2.13 8.19
N ASP A 592 -30.13 2.35 9.12
CA ASP A 592 -31.09 3.45 9.06
C ASP A 592 -30.43 4.77 9.49
N PHE A 593 -30.72 5.83 8.72
CA PHE A 593 -30.29 7.20 8.97
C PHE A 593 -31.46 8.17 8.81
N THR A 594 -31.49 9.22 9.66
CA THR A 594 -32.54 10.25 9.59
C THR A 594 -32.05 11.44 8.77
N TYR A 595 -32.65 11.64 7.62
CA TYR A 595 -32.33 12.76 6.72
C TYR A 595 -33.05 14.03 7.18
N ALA A 596 -32.30 14.98 7.74
CA ALA A 596 -32.88 16.21 8.30
C ALA A 596 -33.65 17.06 7.27
N SER A 597 -33.28 17.01 6.00
CA SER A 597 -33.96 17.75 4.93
C SER A 597 -35.39 17.28 4.63
N THR A 598 -35.69 16.01 4.90
CA THR A 598 -37.01 15.39 4.64
C THR A 598 -37.70 14.95 5.93
N GLY A 599 -36.96 14.86 7.05
CA GLY A 599 -37.44 14.28 8.31
C GLY A 599 -37.66 12.76 8.26
N ARG A 600 -37.25 12.08 7.19
CA ARG A 600 -37.44 10.63 7.02
C ARG A 600 -36.26 9.85 7.54
N THR A 601 -36.54 8.73 8.22
CA THR A 601 -35.56 7.71 8.56
C THR A 601 -35.68 6.58 7.54
N ALA A 602 -34.56 6.20 6.91
CA ALA A 602 -34.49 5.15 5.93
C ALA A 602 -33.08 4.57 5.85
N ASN A 603 -32.95 3.34 5.35
CA ASN A 603 -31.66 2.73 5.10
C ASN A 603 -30.83 3.57 4.09
N GLU A 604 -29.58 3.82 4.42
CA GLU A 604 -28.71 4.72 3.63
C GLU A 604 -28.37 4.10 2.26
N LEU A 605 -28.02 2.81 2.18
CA LEU A 605 -27.75 2.16 0.89
C LEU A 605 -28.98 2.22 -0.01
N LEU A 606 -30.17 1.91 0.53
CA LEU A 606 -31.40 1.99 -0.21
C LEU A 606 -31.67 3.42 -0.70
N THR A 607 -31.39 4.42 0.13
CA THR A 607 -31.57 5.82 -0.22
C THR A 607 -30.63 6.20 -1.37
N LEU A 608 -29.33 5.87 -1.26
CA LEU A 608 -28.34 6.16 -2.30
C LEU A 608 -28.65 5.43 -3.60
N ASP A 609 -29.11 4.19 -3.54
CA ASP A 609 -29.53 3.42 -4.72
C ASP A 609 -30.74 4.06 -5.42
N LYS A 610 -31.75 4.47 -4.68
CA LYS A 610 -32.97 5.10 -5.20
C LYS A 610 -32.73 6.47 -5.83
N ILE A 611 -31.77 7.23 -5.34
CA ILE A 611 -31.38 8.50 -5.95
C ILE A 611 -30.27 8.34 -7.01
N VAL A 612 -30.06 7.10 -7.49
CA VAL A 612 -29.18 6.75 -8.62
C VAL A 612 -27.73 7.18 -8.38
N MET A 613 -27.21 6.89 -7.18
CA MET A 613 -25.81 7.19 -6.87
C MET A 613 -24.85 6.11 -7.38
N PHE A 614 -25.31 4.89 -7.60
CA PHE A 614 -24.48 3.76 -8.03
C PHE A 614 -24.51 3.52 -9.53
N THR A 615 -23.41 3.03 -10.08
CA THR A 615 -23.28 2.64 -11.51
C THR A 615 -24.21 1.45 -11.82
N THR A 616 -24.31 0.52 -10.87
CA THR A 616 -25.21 -0.63 -10.93
C THR A 616 -26.05 -0.63 -9.66
N PRO A 617 -27.39 -0.76 -9.75
CA PRO A 617 -28.23 -0.82 -8.56
C PRO A 617 -27.80 -1.95 -7.62
N LEU A 618 -27.76 -1.66 -6.32
CA LEU A 618 -27.35 -2.63 -5.29
C LEU A 618 -28.49 -3.58 -4.89
N GLY A 619 -29.74 -3.18 -5.14
CA GLY A 619 -30.92 -3.97 -4.83
C GLY A 619 -31.33 -3.92 -3.36
N ASP A 620 -31.83 -5.06 -2.84
CA ASP A 620 -32.34 -5.14 -1.48
C ASP A 620 -31.20 -5.04 -0.45
N PRO A 621 -31.20 -4.04 0.47
CA PRO A 621 -30.22 -3.92 1.56
C PRO A 621 -30.11 -5.19 2.42
N ALA A 622 -31.16 -5.99 2.56
CA ALA A 622 -31.12 -7.22 3.31
C ALA A 622 -30.17 -8.28 2.70
N SER A 623 -29.83 -8.13 1.42
CA SER A 623 -28.87 -8.98 0.70
C SER A 623 -27.43 -8.44 0.76
N GLN A 624 -27.23 -7.23 1.27
CA GLN A 624 -25.95 -6.56 1.33
C GLN A 624 -25.25 -6.82 2.69
N PRO A 625 -23.91 -6.75 2.77
CA PRO A 625 -23.20 -6.87 4.03
C PRO A 625 -23.63 -5.80 5.02
N VAL A 626 -23.59 -6.15 6.33
CA VAL A 626 -23.91 -5.26 7.44
C VAL A 626 -22.76 -5.26 8.42
N LEU A 627 -22.32 -4.08 8.84
CA LEU A 627 -21.38 -3.92 9.92
C LEU A 627 -22.14 -3.51 11.20
N PRO A 628 -22.00 -4.26 12.31
CA PRO A 628 -22.71 -3.90 13.55
C PRO A 628 -22.03 -2.71 14.24
N ASP A 629 -22.81 -1.94 14.96
CA ASP A 629 -22.26 -0.94 15.89
C ASP A 629 -21.38 -1.64 16.95
N PRO A 630 -20.10 -1.26 17.09
CA PRO A 630 -19.20 -1.84 18.09
C PRO A 630 -19.70 -1.73 19.53
N PHE A 631 -20.50 -0.73 19.83
CA PHE A 631 -21.05 -0.45 21.17
C PHE A 631 -22.56 -0.77 21.27
N GLY A 632 -23.12 -1.39 20.22
CA GLY A 632 -24.50 -1.82 20.16
C GLY A 632 -24.78 -3.16 20.86
N THR A 633 -25.83 -3.87 20.42
CA THR A 633 -26.34 -5.08 21.07
C THR A 633 -25.93 -6.40 20.38
N ALA A 634 -25.19 -6.35 19.28
CA ALA A 634 -24.73 -7.53 18.57
C ALA A 634 -23.79 -8.38 19.44
N ALA A 635 -23.56 -9.63 19.04
CA ALA A 635 -22.66 -10.54 19.76
C ALA A 635 -21.26 -9.94 19.91
N LEU A 636 -20.60 -10.22 21.05
CA LEU A 636 -19.30 -9.62 21.43
C LEU A 636 -18.25 -9.74 20.30
N ALA A 637 -18.12 -10.92 19.70
CA ALA A 637 -17.17 -11.14 18.61
C ALA A 637 -17.48 -10.30 17.37
N GLN A 638 -18.76 -10.11 17.03
CA GLN A 638 -19.17 -9.28 15.90
C GLN A 638 -18.82 -7.81 16.15
N ARG A 639 -19.12 -7.30 17.36
CA ARG A 639 -18.80 -5.92 17.77
C ARG A 639 -17.30 -5.64 17.77
N ALA A 640 -16.51 -6.54 18.34
CA ALA A 640 -15.04 -6.44 18.37
C ALA A 640 -14.45 -6.47 16.93
N ARG A 641 -14.96 -7.36 16.07
CA ARG A 641 -14.52 -7.45 14.68
C ARG A 641 -14.91 -6.21 13.86
N ALA A 642 -16.08 -5.60 14.12
CA ALA A 642 -16.46 -4.33 13.52
C ALA A 642 -15.55 -3.18 13.97
N TYR A 643 -15.19 -3.14 15.26
CA TYR A 643 -14.23 -2.17 15.78
C TYR A 643 -12.86 -2.30 15.10
N LEU A 644 -12.33 -3.53 14.98
CA LEU A 644 -11.05 -3.79 14.32
C LEU A 644 -11.10 -3.45 12.82
N HIS A 645 -12.22 -3.77 12.14
CA HIS A 645 -12.41 -3.39 10.75
C HIS A 645 -12.27 -1.88 10.56
N THR A 646 -12.99 -1.10 11.32
CA THR A 646 -13.02 0.35 11.13
C THR A 646 -11.73 1.03 11.55
N ASN A 647 -11.09 0.59 12.65
CA ASN A 647 -9.93 1.28 13.21
C ASN A 647 -8.58 0.75 12.72
N CYS A 648 -8.53 -0.43 12.10
CA CYS A 648 -7.28 -1.12 11.77
C CYS A 648 -7.19 -1.61 10.32
N SER A 649 -8.32 -2.03 9.70
CA SER A 649 -8.27 -2.74 8.40
C SER A 649 -7.89 -1.87 7.22
N GLN A 650 -7.91 -0.54 7.34
CA GLN A 650 -7.41 0.35 6.28
C GLN A 650 -5.91 0.15 6.01
N CYS A 651 -5.15 -0.28 7.03
CA CYS A 651 -3.74 -0.60 6.93
C CYS A 651 -3.49 -2.12 7.00
N HIS A 652 -4.21 -2.83 7.88
CA HIS A 652 -4.07 -4.28 8.09
C HIS A 652 -5.04 -5.06 7.22
N ARG A 653 -4.72 -5.15 5.93
CA ARG A 653 -5.40 -5.90 4.87
C ARG A 653 -4.39 -6.28 3.79
N PRO A 654 -4.71 -7.23 2.88
CA PRO A 654 -3.86 -7.49 1.72
C PRO A 654 -3.55 -6.20 0.96
N ASN A 655 -2.29 -5.99 0.61
CA ASN A 655 -1.75 -4.78 -0.05
C ASN A 655 -1.79 -3.51 0.83
N GLY A 656 -2.07 -3.62 2.11
CA GLY A 656 -1.98 -2.49 3.04
C GLY A 656 -0.52 -2.04 3.25
N PRO A 657 -0.30 -0.79 3.71
CA PRO A 657 1.03 -0.19 3.83
C PRO A 657 1.79 -0.65 5.08
N THR A 658 1.54 -1.85 5.59
CA THR A 658 2.24 -2.40 6.75
C THR A 658 2.98 -3.67 6.36
N SER A 659 4.10 -3.94 7.03
CA SER A 659 4.83 -5.21 6.92
C SER A 659 4.07 -6.39 7.56
N SER A 660 3.00 -6.10 8.30
CA SER A 660 2.17 -7.12 8.93
C SER A 660 1.27 -7.83 7.92
N THR A 661 1.20 -9.15 8.02
CA THR A 661 0.35 -9.99 7.16
C THR A 661 -1.09 -10.09 7.64
N MET A 662 -1.46 -9.36 8.70
CA MET A 662 -2.80 -9.40 9.25
C MET A 662 -3.85 -8.88 8.26
N ASP A 663 -4.99 -9.56 8.20
CA ASP A 663 -6.21 -9.07 7.56
C ASP A 663 -7.29 -8.90 8.62
N LEU A 664 -7.53 -7.67 9.04
CA LEU A 664 -8.49 -7.31 10.07
C LEU A 664 -9.85 -6.87 9.53
N ARG A 665 -10.10 -7.07 8.23
CA ARG A 665 -11.43 -6.80 7.65
C ARG A 665 -12.51 -7.67 8.32
N TYR A 666 -13.70 -7.11 8.45
CA TYR A 666 -14.85 -7.80 9.06
C TYR A 666 -15.21 -9.09 8.31
N SER A 667 -15.10 -9.09 6.99
CA SER A 667 -15.39 -10.23 6.12
C SER A 667 -14.40 -11.39 6.24
N THR A 668 -13.17 -11.16 6.74
CA THR A 668 -12.15 -12.20 6.89
C THR A 668 -12.43 -13.01 8.15
N ALA A 669 -12.61 -14.32 8.06
CA ALA A 669 -12.81 -15.17 9.23
C ALA A 669 -11.61 -15.12 10.18
N LEU A 670 -11.83 -15.24 11.51
CA LEU A 670 -10.77 -15.14 12.52
C LEU A 670 -9.58 -16.06 12.22
N ALA A 671 -9.84 -17.28 11.78
CA ALA A 671 -8.83 -18.27 11.41
C ALA A 671 -7.90 -17.79 10.27
N ASN A 672 -8.40 -16.88 9.41
CA ASN A 672 -7.70 -16.41 8.22
C ASN A 672 -7.09 -15.00 8.40
N THR A 673 -7.22 -14.42 9.61
CA THR A 673 -6.74 -13.06 9.86
C THR A 673 -5.22 -12.95 9.94
N ALA A 674 -4.50 -14.06 10.03
CA ALA A 674 -3.07 -14.13 10.36
C ALA A 674 -2.70 -13.35 11.66
N ALA A 675 -3.68 -13.15 12.55
CA ALA A 675 -3.50 -12.44 13.82
C ALA A 675 -3.71 -13.38 15.03
N CYS A 676 -4.65 -14.32 14.93
CA CYS A 676 -5.00 -15.20 16.02
C CYS A 676 -3.91 -16.25 16.26
N ASP A 677 -3.39 -16.32 17.48
CA ASP A 677 -2.25 -17.15 17.93
C ASP A 677 -0.96 -16.95 17.11
N ALA A 678 -0.86 -15.87 16.35
CA ALA A 678 0.29 -15.55 15.53
C ALA A 678 1.36 -14.79 16.35
N LEU A 679 2.63 -15.08 16.07
CA LEU A 679 3.75 -14.35 16.68
C LEU A 679 3.80 -12.91 16.17
N PRO A 680 4.11 -11.91 17.03
CA PRO A 680 4.27 -10.53 16.61
C PRO A 680 5.54 -10.37 15.72
N GLN A 681 5.41 -9.65 14.63
CA GLN A 681 6.50 -9.41 13.67
C GLN A 681 7.35 -8.17 14.02
N SER A 682 6.80 -7.26 14.83
CA SER A 682 7.45 -5.98 15.21
C SER A 682 7.65 -5.88 16.73
N GLY A 683 8.23 -6.93 17.31
CA GLY A 683 8.53 -7.02 18.74
C GLY A 683 7.33 -7.38 19.63
N ASP A 684 7.63 -7.89 20.81
CA ASP A 684 6.69 -8.43 21.79
C ASP A 684 6.25 -7.40 22.85
N LEU A 685 6.75 -6.18 22.80
CA LEU A 685 6.49 -5.07 23.75
C LEU A 685 6.82 -5.41 25.22
N GLY A 686 7.74 -6.35 25.44
CA GLY A 686 8.14 -6.81 26.77
C GLY A 686 7.22 -7.88 27.39
N ILE A 687 6.29 -8.43 26.61
CA ILE A 687 5.41 -9.52 27.06
C ILE A 687 6.16 -10.85 27.18
N GLY A 688 7.22 -11.04 26.38
CA GLY A 688 8.05 -12.25 26.38
C GLY A 688 7.45 -13.40 25.56
N ALA A 689 7.87 -14.63 25.82
CA ALA A 689 7.56 -15.81 25.00
C ALA A 689 6.06 -16.13 24.83
N ALA A 690 5.21 -15.60 25.71
CA ALA A 690 3.75 -15.77 25.63
C ALA A 690 3.10 -14.80 24.63
N ALA A 691 3.84 -13.81 24.09
CA ALA A 691 3.30 -12.79 23.20
C ALA A 691 2.70 -13.43 21.93
N ARG A 692 1.49 -13.02 21.62
CA ARG A 692 0.82 -13.27 20.33
C ARG A 692 0.19 -11.97 19.85
N ILE A 693 -0.07 -11.85 18.56
CA ILE A 693 -0.82 -10.71 18.04
C ILE A 693 -2.19 -10.68 18.73
N ILE A 694 -2.94 -11.79 18.68
CA ILE A 694 -4.13 -12.05 19.48
C ILE A 694 -3.88 -13.38 20.19
N ALA A 695 -3.67 -13.37 21.50
CA ALA A 695 -3.50 -14.57 22.31
C ALA A 695 -4.88 -15.09 22.77
N PRO A 696 -5.40 -16.22 22.27
CA PRO A 696 -6.68 -16.76 22.68
C PRO A 696 -6.79 -16.89 24.21
N GLY A 697 -7.85 -16.32 24.81
CA GLY A 697 -8.10 -16.34 26.24
C GLY A 697 -7.20 -15.42 27.08
N SER A 698 -6.22 -14.72 26.50
CA SER A 698 -5.25 -13.91 27.26
C SER A 698 -5.07 -12.51 26.69
N ALA A 699 -5.84 -11.56 27.19
CA ALA A 699 -5.71 -10.15 26.83
C ALA A 699 -4.30 -9.60 27.18
N ALA A 700 -3.72 -10.03 28.31
CA ALA A 700 -2.40 -9.59 28.76
C ALA A 700 -1.24 -10.09 27.86
N SER A 701 -1.42 -11.18 27.15
CA SER A 701 -0.44 -11.74 26.21
C SER A 701 -0.67 -11.25 24.77
N SER A 702 -1.63 -10.35 24.55
CA SER A 702 -2.02 -9.89 23.21
C SER A 702 -1.39 -8.55 22.85
N VAL A 703 -0.44 -8.57 21.92
CA VAL A 703 0.28 -7.38 21.44
C VAL A 703 -0.68 -6.37 20.80
N LEU A 704 -1.74 -6.83 20.11
CA LEU A 704 -2.78 -5.96 19.54
C LEU A 704 -3.40 -5.05 20.61
N LEU A 705 -3.82 -5.60 21.74
CA LEU A 705 -4.40 -4.83 22.84
C LEU A 705 -3.36 -3.92 23.51
N ALA A 706 -2.13 -4.43 23.68
CA ALA A 706 -1.04 -3.64 24.24
C ALA A 706 -0.76 -2.37 23.40
N ARG A 707 -0.79 -2.47 22.07
CA ARG A 707 -0.62 -1.33 21.15
C ARG A 707 -1.80 -0.36 21.16
N ILE A 708 -3.04 -0.86 21.28
CA ILE A 708 -4.24 0.00 21.41
C ILE A 708 -4.16 0.89 22.66
N ASN A 709 -3.62 0.38 23.75
CA ASN A 709 -3.49 1.09 25.03
C ASN A 709 -2.28 2.03 25.12
N ARG A 710 -1.42 2.08 24.12
CA ARG A 710 -0.23 2.94 24.11
C ARG A 710 -0.49 4.26 23.40
N ARG A 711 0.30 5.28 23.82
CA ARG A 711 0.43 6.59 23.13
C ARG A 711 1.91 6.98 23.08
N ASP A 712 2.72 6.07 22.54
CA ASP A 712 4.15 6.21 22.27
C ASP A 712 4.45 5.71 20.84
N ALA A 713 5.71 5.57 20.46
CA ALA A 713 6.12 5.09 19.13
C ALA A 713 5.53 3.72 18.74
N ASN A 714 5.06 2.94 19.72
CA ASN A 714 4.46 1.63 19.51
C ASN A 714 2.92 1.64 19.52
N GLN A 715 2.29 2.82 19.52
CA GLN A 715 0.83 2.93 19.53
C GLN A 715 0.16 2.42 18.25
N MET A 716 -1.09 1.99 18.38
CA MET A 716 -2.00 1.76 17.24
C MET A 716 -3.38 2.40 17.54
N PRO A 717 -3.94 3.17 16.60
CA PRO A 717 -3.36 3.65 15.32
C PRO A 717 -2.09 4.48 15.51
N PRO A 718 -1.16 4.49 14.52
CA PRO A 718 0.17 5.10 14.70
C PRO A 718 0.16 6.64 14.64
N LEU A 719 -0.96 7.24 14.26
CA LEU A 719 -1.11 8.70 14.16
C LEU A 719 -2.55 9.16 14.38
N ALA A 720 -2.72 10.48 14.47
CA ALA A 720 -4.01 11.19 14.60
C ALA A 720 -4.81 10.81 15.86
N THR A 721 -4.16 10.30 16.90
CA THR A 721 -4.79 10.03 18.20
C THR A 721 -3.79 10.22 19.34
N ASN A 722 -4.19 11.02 20.33
CA ASN A 722 -3.47 11.27 21.58
C ASN A 722 -4.20 10.67 22.80
N VAL A 723 -5.43 10.21 22.63
CA VAL A 723 -6.27 9.68 23.70
C VAL A 723 -6.65 8.24 23.41
N VAL A 724 -6.45 7.37 24.41
CA VAL A 724 -6.85 5.96 24.29
C VAL A 724 -8.38 5.87 24.24
N ASP A 725 -8.90 5.10 23.28
CA ASP A 725 -10.30 4.66 23.29
C ASP A 725 -10.49 3.58 24.34
N THR A 726 -10.79 4.00 25.56
CA THR A 726 -10.95 3.07 26.69
C THR A 726 -12.11 2.09 26.50
N ALA A 727 -13.19 2.53 25.84
CA ALA A 727 -14.35 1.69 25.55
C ALA A 727 -14.00 0.64 24.47
N GLY A 728 -13.31 1.06 23.40
CA GLY A 728 -12.81 0.18 22.36
C GLY A 728 -11.77 -0.82 22.89
N ALA A 729 -10.82 -0.35 23.71
CA ALA A 729 -9.83 -1.21 24.35
C ALA A 729 -10.48 -2.26 25.28
N GLN A 730 -11.51 -1.88 26.05
CA GLN A 730 -12.25 -2.83 26.88
C GLN A 730 -13.02 -3.85 26.03
N LEU A 731 -13.68 -3.41 24.95
CA LEU A 731 -14.37 -4.31 24.01
C LEU A 731 -13.41 -5.37 23.45
N ILE A 732 -12.23 -4.96 23.03
CA ILE A 732 -11.22 -5.88 22.49
C ILE A 732 -10.67 -6.80 23.57
N SER A 733 -10.43 -6.28 24.79
CA SER A 733 -10.01 -7.08 25.94
C SER A 733 -11.00 -8.20 26.27
N ASP A 734 -12.29 -7.85 26.38
CA ASP A 734 -13.36 -8.80 26.69
C ASP A 734 -13.51 -9.86 25.61
N TRP A 735 -13.42 -9.43 24.35
CA TRP A 735 -13.47 -10.35 23.23
C TRP A 735 -12.28 -11.32 23.23
N ILE A 736 -11.05 -10.84 23.36
CA ILE A 736 -9.85 -11.71 23.41
C ILE A 736 -9.99 -12.73 24.54
N ALA A 737 -10.44 -12.31 25.74
CA ALA A 737 -10.66 -13.21 26.86
C ALA A 737 -11.71 -14.30 26.56
N SER A 738 -12.67 -14.02 25.68
CA SER A 738 -13.71 -14.97 25.25
C SER A 738 -13.29 -15.90 24.13
N VAL A 739 -12.18 -15.64 23.44
CA VAL A 739 -11.68 -16.48 22.34
C VAL A 739 -11.07 -17.76 22.91
N THR A 740 -11.66 -18.90 22.62
CA THR A 740 -11.17 -20.21 23.08
C THR A 740 -10.32 -20.93 22.03
N SER A 741 -10.47 -20.57 20.75
CA SER A 741 -9.68 -21.10 19.63
C SER A 741 -9.71 -20.11 18.46
N CYS A 742 -8.78 -20.27 17.52
CA CYS A 742 -8.70 -19.47 16.30
C CYS A 742 -9.60 -19.99 15.16
N GLN A 743 -10.47 -20.98 15.43
CA GLN A 743 -11.37 -21.55 14.41
C GLN A 743 -12.68 -20.80 14.31
#